data_df63e8a53a89c7b3ae760062fdaeded0
#
_entry.id   df63e8a53a89c7b3ae760062fdaeded0
#
_cell.length_a   1.000
_cell.length_b   1.000
_cell.length_c   1.000
_cell.angle_alpha   90.00
_cell.angle_beta   90.00
_cell.angle_gamma   90.00
#
_symmetry.space_group_name_H-M   'P 1'
#
loop_
_entity.id
_entity.type
_entity.pdbx_description
1 polymer ?
#
loop_
_entity_poly.entity_id
_entity_poly.type
_entity_poly.pdbx_seq_one_letter_code
_entity_poly.pdbx_strand_id
1 'polypeptide(L)'
;MLEWTHKDLTKDSSFSKEVTQLFLKDKDNIIAAGFDTETDGLHIILSKPFLFQFGWCTTEGKGITFAIDLEEMGEKGKEMIREWNKLAAQTPIYLAHNVKFDQHMTKNIGCEYKGYNLSDTQFWIRWASDAVPTDRGGAPLQLKPFAIRYVDRSAKDMDKQIQEARKNIAKRYNNQLKQFTGMTIGQLDEFFNDRTNTYDELPEQARKGFEYWRQNCLPDYLKNIERTVETDDIRYTDVDRNIVRYYGHLDIVWLLECYIVAKRIVDIRGNAQVIERENAQIYPLLRMERVGLKADYKYMVESRQKLKVYLRQRRHDLCEMYGGEIKVSQREKIKDFITAQGYALEGTTGDELKLLADTLKCETPGLPIIDFIETVLELRTLEKWYSTYIVRLMNNYTPETGRIYTQINQSGAVSGRVTCDFQQFPKDGIKTKDGEEIFHPRRLVLAQDGDYDALVFLDYSQIELRLQAAYTILVAGGDMNLCRAYSPFKCHTKEGRAYDPFDQWCIDHAYDTDWYQDEDNAPWTPTDVHGATTRKAFPEVDPETEPEKFHRLRYVGKRVNFAKNYGATYACIRSFFPEYSEEKCKEIDAAYYAAFPGVKDYHQWVYAQASREPYLENLCGARYYGASGHNLINYLIQGSGAYMLKAKIVEVDKYLIEHGYKSKFAMQIHDELMFYKHKDDPPELFFELKNILQNFEGSVMPIISDMEVSTTTWCDKYEVEELKDFYQ
;
A
#
# COMPACT_ATOMS: atom_id res chain seq x y z
N MET A 1 -7.05 -27.27 19.57
CA MET A 1 -7.08 -27.62 18.13
C MET A 1 -8.21 -28.60 17.89
N LEU A 2 -8.84 -28.54 16.73
CA LEU A 2 -9.88 -29.44 16.30
C LEU A 2 -9.30 -30.79 15.88
N GLU A 3 -10.16 -31.84 15.81
CA GLU A 3 -9.80 -33.11 15.21
C GLU A 3 -10.01 -33.04 13.69
N TRP A 4 -8.95 -33.23 12.89
CA TRP A 4 -8.97 -33.02 11.45
C TRP A 4 -8.93 -34.32 10.66
N THR A 5 -9.70 -34.36 9.57
CA THR A 5 -9.70 -35.43 8.55
C THR A 5 -9.33 -34.83 7.20
N HIS A 6 -8.42 -35.47 6.45
CA HIS A 6 -7.95 -35.04 5.13
C HIS A 6 -8.38 -36.04 4.05
N LYS A 7 -8.81 -35.52 2.89
CA LYS A 7 -9.22 -36.35 1.74
C LYS A 7 -8.78 -35.74 0.42
N ASP A 8 -8.07 -36.49 -0.40
CA ASP A 8 -7.82 -36.15 -1.79
C ASP A 8 -8.96 -36.64 -2.68
N LEU A 9 -9.52 -35.73 -3.48
CA LEU A 9 -10.51 -36.10 -4.51
C LEU A 9 -9.77 -36.50 -5.81
N THR A 10 -10.23 -37.57 -6.42
CA THR A 10 -9.65 -38.16 -7.64
C THR A 10 -10.65 -38.15 -8.79
N LYS A 11 -10.22 -38.59 -9.99
CA LYS A 11 -11.12 -38.74 -11.15
C LYS A 11 -12.28 -39.68 -10.87
N ASP A 12 -12.11 -40.65 -9.98
CA ASP A 12 -13.14 -41.63 -9.64
C ASP A 12 -14.04 -41.13 -8.48
N SER A 13 -13.66 -40.06 -7.81
CA SER A 13 -14.42 -39.48 -6.71
C SER A 13 -15.79 -38.97 -7.14
N SER A 14 -16.81 -39.24 -6.31
CA SER A 14 -18.14 -38.65 -6.44
C SER A 14 -18.31 -37.49 -5.48
N PHE A 15 -18.32 -36.26 -5.97
CA PHE A 15 -18.47 -35.08 -5.15
C PHE A 15 -19.74 -35.14 -4.30
N SER A 16 -20.85 -35.58 -4.84
CA SER A 16 -22.11 -35.73 -4.10
C SER A 16 -22.00 -36.72 -2.92
N LYS A 17 -21.30 -37.84 -3.08
CA LYS A 17 -21.17 -38.87 -2.02
C LYS A 17 -20.09 -38.49 -1.00
N GLU A 18 -18.98 -37.91 -1.44
CA GLU A 18 -17.80 -37.70 -0.59
C GLU A 18 -17.79 -36.34 0.08
N VAL A 19 -18.39 -35.32 -0.55
CA VAL A 19 -18.42 -33.95 -0.05
C VAL A 19 -19.83 -33.53 0.36
N THR A 20 -20.79 -33.54 -0.58
CA THR A 20 -22.13 -32.97 -0.34
C THR A 20 -22.85 -33.68 0.80
N GLN A 21 -22.79 -35.02 0.88
CA GLN A 21 -23.45 -35.77 1.97
C GLN A 21 -22.82 -35.43 3.35
N LEU A 22 -21.51 -35.30 3.44
CA LEU A 22 -20.83 -34.91 4.67
C LEU A 22 -21.16 -33.45 5.06
N PHE A 23 -21.14 -32.55 4.07
CA PHE A 23 -21.51 -31.16 4.30
C PHE A 23 -22.94 -31.02 4.83
N LEU A 24 -23.90 -31.71 4.21
CA LEU A 24 -25.30 -31.67 4.65
C LEU A 24 -25.51 -32.26 6.06
N LYS A 25 -24.72 -33.27 6.44
CA LYS A 25 -24.72 -33.81 7.79
C LYS A 25 -24.21 -32.79 8.82
N ASP A 26 -23.20 -32.02 8.48
CA ASP A 26 -22.55 -31.08 9.36
C ASP A 26 -23.17 -29.67 9.32
N LYS A 27 -24.05 -29.39 8.34
CA LYS A 27 -24.51 -28.06 7.93
C LYS A 27 -24.88 -27.12 9.08
N ASP A 28 -25.69 -27.61 10.01
CA ASP A 28 -26.21 -26.80 11.12
C ASP A 28 -25.14 -26.53 12.19
N ASN A 29 -24.04 -27.27 12.16
CA ASN A 29 -22.94 -27.16 13.12
C ASN A 29 -21.69 -26.47 12.51
N ILE A 30 -21.71 -26.10 11.24
CA ILE A 30 -20.54 -25.45 10.59
C ILE A 30 -20.31 -24.08 11.21
N ILE A 31 -19.10 -23.86 11.72
CA ILE A 31 -18.62 -22.55 12.20
C ILE A 31 -18.13 -21.71 11.02
N ALA A 32 -17.30 -22.30 10.18
CA ALA A 32 -16.66 -21.65 9.03
C ALA A 32 -16.27 -22.67 7.97
N ALA A 33 -16.24 -22.22 6.73
CA ALA A 33 -15.60 -22.93 5.64
C ALA A 33 -14.42 -22.11 5.10
N GLY A 34 -13.46 -22.77 4.44
CA GLY A 34 -12.30 -22.10 3.89
C GLY A 34 -11.83 -22.73 2.59
N PHE A 35 -11.03 -21.99 1.84
CA PHE A 35 -10.36 -22.45 0.63
C PHE A 35 -9.00 -21.79 0.46
N ASP A 36 -8.17 -22.40 -0.36
CA ASP A 36 -6.85 -21.94 -0.74
C ASP A 36 -6.48 -22.46 -2.12
N THR A 37 -5.54 -21.83 -2.80
CA THR A 37 -5.08 -22.25 -4.12
C THR A 37 -3.57 -22.29 -4.22
N GLU A 38 -3.02 -23.41 -4.72
CA GLU A 38 -1.64 -23.47 -5.16
C GLU A 38 -1.54 -23.20 -6.66
N THR A 39 -0.64 -22.31 -7.06
CA THR A 39 -0.65 -21.70 -8.38
C THR A 39 0.67 -21.85 -9.12
N ASP A 40 0.61 -21.78 -10.46
CA ASP A 40 1.78 -21.80 -11.34
C ASP A 40 2.58 -20.48 -11.33
N GLY A 41 2.10 -19.45 -10.64
CA GLY A 41 2.74 -18.15 -10.49
C GLY A 41 1.90 -17.18 -9.69
N LEU A 42 2.40 -15.93 -9.56
CA LEU A 42 1.79 -14.88 -8.73
C LEU A 42 1.05 -13.79 -9.55
N HIS A 43 1.02 -13.93 -10.87
CA HIS A 43 0.40 -12.93 -11.74
C HIS A 43 -1.13 -13.04 -11.73
N ILE A 44 -1.80 -12.01 -11.20
CA ILE A 44 -3.26 -12.06 -10.93
C ILE A 44 -4.16 -12.26 -12.16
N ILE A 45 -3.65 -12.04 -13.38
CA ILE A 45 -4.40 -12.22 -14.63
C ILE A 45 -4.00 -13.49 -15.38
N LEU A 46 -2.70 -13.84 -15.39
CA LEU A 46 -2.18 -14.91 -16.23
C LEU A 46 -2.02 -16.23 -15.48
N SER A 47 -1.68 -16.18 -14.18
CA SER A 47 -1.46 -17.41 -13.41
C SER A 47 -2.76 -18.16 -13.15
N LYS A 48 -2.62 -19.47 -13.01
CA LYS A 48 -3.73 -20.40 -12.79
C LYS A 48 -3.45 -21.30 -11.59
N PRO A 49 -4.50 -21.70 -10.87
CA PRO A 49 -4.35 -22.71 -9.83
C PRO A 49 -4.18 -24.09 -10.47
N PHE A 50 -3.25 -24.88 -9.95
CA PHE A 50 -3.09 -26.28 -10.28
C PHE A 50 -3.63 -27.19 -9.17
N LEU A 51 -3.78 -26.65 -7.96
CA LEU A 51 -4.38 -27.33 -6.82
C LEU A 51 -5.40 -26.39 -6.15
N PHE A 52 -6.55 -26.91 -5.77
CA PHE A 52 -7.57 -26.21 -5.00
C PHE A 52 -7.89 -27.00 -3.75
N GLN A 53 -7.72 -26.39 -2.60
CA GLN A 53 -8.03 -26.98 -1.30
C GLN A 53 -9.21 -26.26 -0.68
N PHE A 54 -10.03 -27.02 0.04
CA PHE A 54 -11.16 -26.46 0.78
C PHE A 54 -11.53 -27.34 1.97
N GLY A 55 -12.33 -26.80 2.87
CA GLY A 55 -12.78 -27.53 4.03
C GLY A 55 -13.71 -26.72 4.92
N TRP A 56 -14.13 -27.32 6.01
CA TRP A 56 -14.95 -26.66 7.04
C TRP A 56 -14.65 -27.22 8.43
N CYS A 57 -15.04 -26.45 9.43
CA CYS A 57 -14.99 -26.86 10.82
C CYS A 57 -16.34 -26.68 11.52
N THR A 58 -16.57 -27.46 12.59
CA THR A 58 -17.86 -27.56 13.29
C THR A 58 -17.76 -27.23 14.77
N THR A 59 -18.89 -26.88 15.37
CA THR A 59 -19.03 -26.66 16.80
C THR A 59 -18.75 -27.91 17.64
N GLU A 60 -18.75 -29.09 17.01
CA GLU A 60 -18.42 -30.38 17.67
C GLU A 60 -16.92 -30.62 17.83
N GLY A 61 -16.08 -29.66 17.45
CA GLY A 61 -14.63 -29.80 17.55
C GLY A 61 -13.98 -30.64 16.44
N LYS A 62 -14.66 -30.78 15.29
CA LYS A 62 -14.20 -31.53 14.12
C LYS A 62 -13.95 -30.61 12.93
N GLY A 63 -13.00 -31.00 12.10
CA GLY A 63 -12.74 -30.36 10.82
C GLY A 63 -12.44 -31.38 9.72
N ILE A 64 -12.74 -31.01 8.49
CA ILE A 64 -12.44 -31.82 7.30
C ILE A 64 -11.89 -30.94 6.20
N THR A 65 -10.88 -31.45 5.49
CA THR A 65 -10.28 -30.79 4.34
C THR A 65 -10.26 -31.69 3.13
N PHE A 66 -10.37 -31.08 1.95
CA PHE A 66 -10.33 -31.73 0.66
C PHE A 66 -9.32 -31.05 -0.25
N ALA A 67 -8.69 -31.82 -1.16
CA ALA A 67 -7.83 -31.30 -2.21
C ALA A 67 -8.32 -31.79 -3.58
N ILE A 68 -8.29 -30.89 -4.58
CA ILE A 68 -8.62 -31.15 -5.99
C ILE A 68 -7.39 -30.79 -6.81
N ASP A 69 -6.78 -31.79 -7.43
CA ASP A 69 -5.68 -31.58 -8.39
C ASP A 69 -6.27 -31.24 -9.77
N LEU A 70 -6.15 -29.98 -10.17
CA LEU A 70 -6.74 -29.49 -11.42
C LEU A 70 -5.99 -29.96 -12.67
N GLU A 71 -4.69 -30.27 -12.57
CA GLU A 71 -3.94 -30.84 -13.69
C GLU A 71 -4.36 -32.30 -13.95
N GLU A 72 -4.59 -33.05 -12.87
CA GLU A 72 -5.08 -34.44 -13.00
C GLU A 72 -6.55 -34.50 -13.43
N MET A 73 -7.39 -33.63 -12.86
CA MET A 73 -8.85 -33.74 -12.99
C MET A 73 -9.47 -32.94 -14.15
N GLY A 74 -8.76 -31.89 -14.61
CA GLY A 74 -9.21 -31.04 -15.71
C GLY A 74 -10.58 -30.39 -15.45
N GLU A 75 -11.50 -30.48 -16.41
CA GLU A 75 -12.83 -29.87 -16.30
C GLU A 75 -13.67 -30.44 -15.16
N LYS A 76 -13.54 -31.74 -14.87
CA LYS A 76 -14.24 -32.35 -13.72
C LYS A 76 -13.86 -31.69 -12.40
N GLY A 77 -12.58 -31.33 -12.20
CA GLY A 77 -12.12 -30.60 -11.03
C GLY A 77 -12.77 -29.22 -10.94
N LYS A 78 -12.90 -28.50 -12.05
CA LYS A 78 -13.58 -27.20 -12.09
C LYS A 78 -15.08 -27.30 -11.78
N GLU A 79 -15.74 -28.34 -12.25
CA GLU A 79 -17.14 -28.63 -11.90
C GLU A 79 -17.29 -28.84 -10.39
N MET A 80 -16.40 -29.60 -9.78
CA MET A 80 -16.41 -29.81 -8.33
C MET A 80 -16.19 -28.51 -7.55
N ILE A 81 -15.32 -27.59 -8.02
CA ILE A 81 -15.16 -26.27 -7.41
C ILE A 81 -16.45 -25.44 -7.51
N ARG A 82 -17.11 -25.46 -8.68
CA ARG A 82 -18.40 -24.76 -8.84
C ARG A 82 -19.50 -25.34 -7.94
N GLU A 83 -19.52 -26.65 -7.73
CA GLU A 83 -20.44 -27.29 -6.77
C GLU A 83 -20.09 -26.93 -5.33
N TRP A 84 -18.80 -26.93 -4.98
CA TRP A 84 -18.34 -26.49 -3.67
C TRP A 84 -18.75 -25.03 -3.40
N ASN A 85 -18.58 -24.14 -4.35
CA ASN A 85 -18.97 -22.74 -4.20
C ASN A 85 -20.46 -22.57 -3.85
N LYS A 86 -21.33 -23.45 -4.35
CA LYS A 86 -22.77 -23.44 -3.98
C LYS A 86 -23.00 -23.90 -2.54
N LEU A 87 -22.20 -24.83 -2.03
CA LEU A 87 -22.25 -25.27 -0.65
C LEU A 87 -21.65 -24.21 0.28
N ALA A 88 -20.51 -23.67 -0.06
CA ALA A 88 -19.84 -22.62 0.70
C ALA A 88 -20.69 -21.36 0.90
N ALA A 89 -21.56 -21.02 -0.06
CA ALA A 89 -22.53 -19.95 0.05
C ALA A 89 -23.58 -20.17 1.17
N GLN A 90 -23.71 -21.38 1.69
CA GLN A 90 -24.64 -21.74 2.74
C GLN A 90 -23.97 -21.75 4.14
N THR A 91 -22.67 -21.51 4.21
CA THR A 91 -21.94 -21.45 5.49
C THR A 91 -22.03 -20.05 6.12
N PRO A 92 -21.84 -19.92 7.44
CA PRO A 92 -21.85 -18.62 8.10
C PRO A 92 -20.78 -17.65 7.55
N ILE A 93 -19.61 -18.17 7.18
CA ILE A 93 -18.50 -17.42 6.61
C ILE A 93 -17.64 -18.33 5.72
N TYR A 94 -17.12 -17.79 4.63
CA TYR A 94 -16.21 -18.46 3.71
C TYR A 94 -14.89 -17.71 3.63
N LEU A 95 -13.80 -18.35 3.99
CA LEU A 95 -12.52 -17.75 4.29
C LEU A 95 -11.43 -18.14 3.29
N ALA A 96 -10.54 -17.21 3.00
CA ALA A 96 -9.20 -17.49 2.50
C ALA A 96 -8.19 -16.56 3.19
N HIS A 97 -6.90 -16.79 2.98
CA HIS A 97 -5.86 -15.91 3.48
C HIS A 97 -5.25 -15.12 2.31
N ASN A 98 -5.45 -13.80 2.28
CA ASN A 98 -5.26 -12.97 1.10
C ASN A 98 -6.28 -13.32 -0.01
N VAL A 99 -7.53 -13.36 0.38
CA VAL A 99 -8.68 -13.89 -0.39
C VAL A 99 -8.79 -13.38 -1.82
N LYS A 100 -8.36 -12.13 -2.09
CA LYS A 100 -8.41 -11.57 -3.45
C LYS A 100 -7.47 -12.30 -4.41
N PHE A 101 -6.32 -12.77 -3.92
CA PHE A 101 -5.40 -13.56 -4.75
C PHE A 101 -6.08 -14.86 -5.21
N ASP A 102 -6.66 -15.63 -4.30
CA ASP A 102 -7.34 -16.88 -4.62
C ASP A 102 -8.56 -16.66 -5.51
N GLN A 103 -9.27 -15.55 -5.32
CA GLN A 103 -10.36 -15.14 -6.19
C GLN A 103 -9.88 -14.80 -7.62
N HIS A 104 -8.71 -14.18 -7.79
CA HIS A 104 -8.12 -14.01 -9.12
C HIS A 104 -7.79 -15.33 -9.77
N MET A 105 -7.19 -16.26 -9.02
CA MET A 105 -6.81 -17.57 -9.53
C MET A 105 -8.02 -18.39 -9.95
N THR A 106 -9.04 -18.47 -9.11
CA THR A 106 -10.28 -19.18 -9.44
C THR A 106 -11.05 -18.50 -10.58
N LYS A 107 -11.02 -17.18 -10.69
CA LYS A 107 -11.60 -16.44 -11.82
C LYS A 107 -10.88 -16.74 -13.13
N ASN A 108 -9.56 -16.89 -13.13
CA ASN A 108 -8.78 -17.21 -14.34
C ASN A 108 -9.12 -18.58 -14.94
N ILE A 109 -9.77 -19.47 -14.18
CA ILE A 109 -10.28 -20.77 -14.65
C ILE A 109 -11.82 -20.84 -14.72
N GLY A 110 -12.53 -19.72 -14.52
CA GLY A 110 -13.99 -19.66 -14.57
C GLY A 110 -14.72 -20.29 -13.37
N CYS A 111 -14.07 -20.29 -12.21
CA CYS A 111 -14.58 -20.87 -10.95
C CYS A 111 -14.66 -19.86 -9.82
N GLU A 112 -14.73 -18.55 -10.11
CA GLU A 112 -14.79 -17.50 -9.09
C GLU A 112 -15.99 -17.67 -8.14
N TYR A 113 -15.78 -17.40 -6.86
CA TYR A 113 -16.88 -17.34 -5.89
C TYR A 113 -17.56 -15.96 -5.94
N LYS A 114 -18.90 -15.93 -5.78
CA LYS A 114 -19.72 -14.70 -5.88
C LYS A 114 -20.63 -14.46 -4.67
N GLY A 115 -20.48 -15.23 -3.60
CA GLY A 115 -21.31 -15.09 -2.41
C GLY A 115 -20.91 -13.91 -1.53
N TYR A 116 -21.83 -13.49 -0.65
CA TYR A 116 -21.65 -12.33 0.23
C TYR A 116 -20.95 -12.66 1.56
N ASN A 117 -20.80 -13.95 1.89
CA ASN A 117 -20.17 -14.41 3.14
C ASN A 117 -18.65 -14.61 3.03
N LEU A 118 -18.02 -14.04 1.98
CA LEU A 118 -16.58 -14.10 1.75
C LEU A 118 -15.84 -13.19 2.73
N SER A 119 -14.73 -13.68 3.32
CA SER A 119 -13.90 -12.90 4.22
C SER A 119 -12.43 -13.31 4.12
N ASP A 120 -11.54 -12.42 4.53
CA ASP A 120 -10.10 -12.64 4.58
C ASP A 120 -9.62 -12.81 6.02
N THR A 121 -8.91 -13.90 6.33
CA THR A 121 -8.33 -14.10 7.65
C THR A 121 -7.32 -13.04 8.05
N GLN A 122 -6.71 -12.32 7.09
CA GLN A 122 -5.85 -11.17 7.39
C GLN A 122 -6.59 -10.07 8.14
N PHE A 123 -7.88 -9.84 7.84
CA PHE A 123 -8.70 -8.85 8.54
C PHE A 123 -8.91 -9.26 10.01
N TRP A 124 -9.25 -10.53 10.23
CA TRP A 124 -9.43 -11.08 11.56
C TRP A 124 -8.15 -11.03 12.39
N ILE A 125 -7.02 -11.45 11.80
CA ILE A 125 -5.70 -11.38 12.44
C ILE A 125 -5.32 -9.93 12.76
N ARG A 126 -5.55 -8.99 11.82
CA ARG A 126 -5.25 -7.58 12.02
C ARG A 126 -5.97 -7.00 13.24
N TRP A 127 -7.26 -7.22 13.36
CA TRP A 127 -8.08 -6.65 14.41
C TRP A 127 -8.10 -7.47 15.72
N ALA A 128 -7.60 -8.70 15.68
CA ALA A 128 -7.25 -9.48 16.86
C ALA A 128 -5.90 -9.09 17.47
N SER A 129 -5.00 -8.48 16.68
CA SER A 129 -3.67 -8.07 17.11
C SER A 129 -3.65 -6.66 17.68
N ASP A 130 -2.63 -6.34 18.49
CA ASP A 130 -2.42 -4.98 18.98
C ASP A 130 -2.04 -4.04 17.83
N ALA A 131 -2.43 -2.76 17.96
CA ALA A 131 -2.18 -1.72 16.99
C ALA A 131 -0.73 -1.19 17.07
N VAL A 132 0.24 -2.08 16.92
CA VAL A 132 1.67 -1.81 16.95
C VAL A 132 2.25 -2.13 15.56
N PRO A 133 3.07 -1.24 14.98
CA PRO A 133 3.75 -1.51 13.71
C PRO A 133 4.66 -2.74 13.81
N THR A 134 4.79 -3.49 12.71
CA THR A 134 5.56 -4.74 12.67
C THR A 134 7.06 -4.51 12.94
N ASP A 135 7.62 -3.41 12.46
CA ASP A 135 9.00 -2.97 12.73
C ASP A 135 9.26 -2.61 14.18
N ARG A 136 8.19 -2.40 14.97
CA ARG A 136 8.22 -2.13 16.42
C ARG A 136 7.71 -3.29 17.28
N GLY A 137 7.69 -4.50 16.71
CA GLY A 137 7.30 -5.74 17.41
C GLY A 137 5.81 -6.10 17.33
N GLY A 138 5.05 -5.43 16.45
CA GLY A 138 3.67 -5.81 16.16
C GLY A 138 3.57 -7.17 15.48
N ALA A 139 2.41 -7.83 15.62
CA ALA A 139 2.17 -9.13 15.01
C ALA A 139 2.09 -9.01 13.48
N PRO A 140 2.84 -9.82 12.73
CA PRO A 140 2.68 -9.89 11.28
C PRO A 140 1.30 -10.48 10.92
N LEU A 141 0.77 -10.06 9.76
CA LEU A 141 -0.56 -10.49 9.28
C LEU A 141 -0.56 -11.89 8.67
N GLN A 142 0.59 -12.50 8.53
CA GLN A 142 0.76 -13.84 7.97
C GLN A 142 0.15 -14.91 8.88
N LEU A 143 -0.39 -15.94 8.26
CA LEU A 143 -1.09 -17.02 8.95
C LEU A 143 -0.21 -17.75 9.96
N LYS A 144 1.00 -18.16 9.53
CA LYS A 144 1.94 -18.93 10.35
C LYS A 144 2.41 -18.19 11.62
N PRO A 145 2.86 -16.92 11.58
CA PRO A 145 3.25 -16.20 12.78
C PRO A 145 2.09 -16.03 13.77
N PHE A 146 0.87 -15.82 13.29
CA PHE A 146 -0.30 -15.75 14.15
C PHE A 146 -0.61 -17.10 14.78
N ALA A 147 -0.59 -18.19 14.00
CA ALA A 147 -0.79 -19.54 14.49
C ALA A 147 0.22 -19.91 15.58
N ILE A 148 1.50 -19.66 15.38
CA ILE A 148 2.58 -19.93 16.36
C ILE A 148 2.32 -19.18 17.68
N ARG A 149 1.85 -17.95 17.61
CA ARG A 149 1.68 -17.09 18.78
C ARG A 149 0.39 -17.38 19.56
N TYR A 150 -0.71 -17.68 18.88
CA TYR A 150 -2.03 -17.68 19.48
C TYR A 150 -2.77 -19.03 19.41
N VAL A 151 -2.33 -19.95 18.54
CA VAL A 151 -2.99 -21.25 18.34
C VAL A 151 -2.11 -22.38 18.85
N ASP A 152 -1.01 -22.68 18.14
CA ASP A 152 -0.10 -23.76 18.49
C ASP A 152 1.30 -23.53 17.95
N ARG A 153 2.33 -23.78 18.78
CA ARG A 153 3.74 -23.62 18.40
C ARG A 153 4.18 -24.59 17.31
N SER A 154 3.48 -25.70 17.10
CA SER A 154 3.79 -26.66 16.01
C SER A 154 3.59 -26.07 14.61
N ALA A 155 2.83 -24.97 14.49
CA ALA A 155 2.68 -24.24 13.24
C ALA A 155 4.00 -23.75 12.63
N LYS A 156 5.09 -23.69 13.42
CA LYS A 156 6.45 -23.38 12.91
C LYS A 156 6.95 -24.38 11.84
N ASP A 157 6.42 -25.59 11.85
CA ASP A 157 6.84 -26.67 10.95
C ASP A 157 5.88 -26.86 9.75
N MET A 158 4.81 -26.05 9.64
CA MET A 158 3.75 -26.22 8.63
C MET A 158 4.28 -26.22 7.19
N ASP A 159 5.28 -25.41 6.89
CA ASP A 159 5.86 -25.26 5.56
C ASP A 159 7.25 -25.90 5.41
N LYS A 160 7.75 -26.58 6.43
CA LYS A 160 9.14 -27.09 6.48
C LYS A 160 9.47 -28.01 5.30
N GLN A 161 8.59 -28.98 5.02
CA GLN A 161 8.85 -29.96 3.96
C GLN A 161 8.88 -29.32 2.57
N ILE A 162 7.94 -28.41 2.30
CA ILE A 162 7.86 -27.74 1.00
C ILE A 162 9.04 -26.77 0.80
N GLN A 163 9.46 -26.06 1.85
CA GLN A 163 10.62 -25.17 1.80
C GLN A 163 11.92 -25.95 1.60
N GLU A 164 12.08 -27.10 2.25
CA GLU A 164 13.24 -27.96 2.06
C GLU A 164 13.30 -28.54 0.63
N ALA A 165 12.17 -28.97 0.08
CA ALA A 165 12.07 -29.42 -1.29
C ALA A 165 12.46 -28.33 -2.30
N ARG A 166 11.92 -27.12 -2.17
CA ARG A 166 12.26 -25.95 -3.01
C ARG A 166 13.75 -25.60 -2.92
N LYS A 167 14.31 -25.58 -1.71
CA LYS A 167 15.73 -25.32 -1.49
C LYS A 167 16.62 -26.34 -2.20
N ASN A 168 16.25 -27.63 -2.17
CA ASN A 168 17.00 -28.68 -2.86
C ASN A 168 16.95 -28.51 -4.38
N ILE A 169 15.84 -28.07 -4.93
CA ILE A 169 15.68 -27.79 -6.38
C ILE A 169 16.56 -26.59 -6.77
N ALA A 170 16.49 -25.47 -6.03
CA ALA A 170 17.33 -24.29 -6.27
C ALA A 170 18.83 -24.64 -6.22
N LYS A 171 19.24 -25.42 -5.21
CA LYS A 171 20.62 -25.92 -5.07
C LYS A 171 21.05 -26.76 -6.27
N ARG A 172 20.18 -27.58 -6.83
CA ARG A 172 20.46 -28.38 -8.04
C ARG A 172 20.76 -27.47 -9.23
N TYR A 173 19.94 -26.44 -9.49
CA TYR A 173 20.16 -25.50 -10.58
C TYR A 173 21.46 -24.70 -10.39
N ASN A 174 21.75 -24.23 -9.19
CA ASN A 174 22.97 -23.48 -8.88
C ASN A 174 24.24 -24.35 -9.02
N ASN A 175 24.18 -25.66 -8.69
CA ASN A 175 25.29 -26.56 -8.93
C ASN A 175 25.56 -26.77 -10.43
N GLN A 176 24.52 -26.82 -11.27
CA GLN A 176 24.67 -26.83 -12.72
C GLN A 176 25.29 -25.52 -13.23
N LEU A 177 24.82 -24.38 -12.76
CA LEU A 177 25.37 -23.06 -13.09
C LEU A 177 26.88 -23.00 -12.82
N LYS A 178 27.32 -23.45 -11.63
CA LYS A 178 28.72 -23.54 -11.26
C LYS A 178 29.56 -24.39 -12.27
N GLN A 179 28.99 -25.51 -12.72
CA GLN A 179 29.67 -26.39 -13.69
C GLN A 179 29.87 -25.71 -15.04
N PHE A 180 28.86 -24.98 -15.53
CA PHE A 180 28.91 -24.34 -16.84
C PHE A 180 29.72 -23.04 -16.86
N THR A 181 29.68 -22.26 -15.79
CA THR A 181 30.40 -20.97 -15.71
C THR A 181 31.86 -21.10 -15.26
N GLY A 182 32.21 -22.18 -14.54
CA GLY A 182 33.49 -22.32 -13.86
C GLY A 182 33.66 -21.39 -12.65
N MET A 183 32.64 -20.63 -12.27
CA MET A 183 32.62 -19.71 -11.14
C MET A 183 31.97 -20.36 -9.93
N THR A 184 32.40 -20.01 -8.72
CA THR A 184 31.69 -20.40 -7.50
C THR A 184 30.40 -19.64 -7.36
N ILE A 185 29.42 -20.18 -6.62
CA ILE A 185 28.15 -19.48 -6.34
C ILE A 185 28.41 -18.15 -5.64
N GLY A 186 29.35 -18.10 -4.67
CA GLY A 186 29.72 -16.85 -4.00
C GLY A 186 30.25 -15.77 -4.94
N GLN A 187 31.05 -16.14 -5.95
CA GLN A 187 31.53 -15.19 -6.97
C GLN A 187 30.38 -14.69 -7.87
N LEU A 188 29.45 -15.57 -8.23
CA LEU A 188 28.27 -15.19 -9.00
C LEU A 188 27.32 -14.31 -8.18
N ASP A 189 27.09 -14.64 -6.93
CA ASP A 189 26.28 -13.85 -6.01
C ASP A 189 26.90 -12.46 -5.79
N GLU A 190 28.21 -12.38 -5.59
CA GLU A 190 28.92 -11.10 -5.46
C GLU A 190 28.78 -10.24 -6.73
N PHE A 191 28.91 -10.85 -7.90
CA PHE A 191 28.73 -10.16 -9.18
C PHE A 191 27.30 -9.66 -9.37
N PHE A 192 26.29 -10.50 -9.14
CA PHE A 192 24.89 -10.15 -9.34
C PHE A 192 24.27 -9.36 -8.17
N ASN A 193 24.90 -9.31 -7.00
CA ASN A 193 24.49 -8.42 -5.90
C ASN A 193 24.60 -6.95 -6.28
N ASP A 194 25.43 -6.62 -7.26
CA ASP A 194 25.36 -5.36 -7.94
C ASP A 194 24.21 -5.42 -8.97
N ARG A 195 23.03 -4.93 -8.57
CA ARG A 195 21.78 -5.00 -9.36
C ARG A 195 21.84 -4.34 -10.74
N THR A 196 22.93 -3.65 -11.06
CA THR A 196 23.17 -3.05 -12.38
C THR A 196 24.08 -3.89 -13.25
N ASN A 197 24.78 -4.88 -12.69
CA ASN A 197 25.53 -5.85 -13.50
C ASN A 197 24.52 -6.76 -14.20
N THR A 198 24.78 -7.00 -15.49
CA THR A 198 24.04 -7.97 -16.29
C THR A 198 24.97 -9.13 -16.64
N TYR A 199 24.40 -10.27 -17.00
CA TYR A 199 25.20 -11.44 -17.42
C TYR A 199 26.12 -11.14 -18.59
N ASP A 200 25.82 -10.12 -19.43
CA ASP A 200 26.66 -9.67 -20.54
C ASP A 200 28.04 -9.14 -20.09
N GLU A 201 28.14 -8.73 -18.83
CA GLU A 201 29.38 -8.19 -18.23
C GLU A 201 30.24 -9.28 -17.56
N LEU A 202 29.77 -10.52 -17.53
CA LEU A 202 30.57 -11.66 -17.12
C LEU A 202 31.76 -11.90 -18.07
N PRO A 203 32.88 -12.46 -17.60
CA PRO A 203 33.93 -12.96 -18.47
C PRO A 203 33.36 -13.85 -19.58
N GLU A 204 33.88 -13.76 -20.80
CA GLU A 204 33.27 -14.39 -21.97
C GLU A 204 32.95 -15.88 -21.79
N GLN A 205 33.86 -16.64 -21.17
CA GLN A 205 33.63 -18.06 -20.90
C GLN A 205 32.48 -18.28 -19.90
N ALA A 206 32.46 -17.51 -18.83
CA ALA A 206 31.41 -17.59 -17.82
C ALA A 206 30.05 -17.14 -18.39
N ARG A 207 30.04 -16.11 -19.22
CA ARG A 207 28.84 -15.62 -19.91
C ARG A 207 28.25 -16.69 -20.83
N LYS A 208 29.06 -17.34 -21.68
CA LYS A 208 28.60 -18.45 -22.53
C LYS A 208 28.04 -19.60 -21.70
N GLY A 209 28.70 -19.93 -20.60
CA GLY A 209 28.23 -20.96 -19.67
C GLY A 209 26.93 -20.60 -18.97
N PHE A 210 26.77 -19.33 -18.55
CA PHE A 210 25.53 -18.80 -17.94
C PHE A 210 24.37 -18.84 -18.95
N GLU A 211 24.61 -18.40 -20.18
CA GLU A 211 23.58 -18.41 -21.23
C GLU A 211 23.14 -19.84 -21.59
N TYR A 212 24.11 -20.77 -21.73
CA TYR A 212 23.80 -22.19 -21.97
C TYR A 212 22.96 -22.78 -20.85
N TRP A 213 23.35 -22.55 -19.58
CA TRP A 213 22.61 -23.01 -18.41
C TRP A 213 21.19 -22.46 -18.40
N ARG A 214 21.03 -21.17 -18.61
CA ARG A 214 19.74 -20.49 -18.61
C ARG A 214 18.80 -21.04 -19.68
N GLN A 215 19.30 -21.29 -20.88
CA GLN A 215 18.50 -21.77 -22.01
C GLN A 215 18.17 -23.28 -21.94
N ASN A 216 19.07 -24.07 -21.39
CA ASN A 216 19.00 -25.54 -21.50
C ASN A 216 18.73 -26.27 -20.19
N CYS A 217 18.94 -25.63 -19.04
CA CYS A 217 18.84 -26.26 -17.71
C CYS A 217 17.68 -25.71 -16.87
N LEU A 218 17.22 -24.49 -17.15
CA LEU A 218 16.13 -23.87 -16.41
C LEU A 218 14.78 -24.09 -17.08
N PRO A 219 13.69 -24.21 -16.31
CA PRO A 219 12.35 -24.17 -16.83
C PRO A 219 12.05 -22.79 -17.45
N ASP A 220 11.07 -22.73 -18.35
CA ASP A 220 10.79 -21.52 -19.14
C ASP A 220 10.55 -20.27 -18.28
N TYR A 221 9.90 -20.41 -17.14
CA TYR A 221 9.62 -19.29 -16.24
C TYR A 221 10.87 -18.70 -15.54
N LEU A 222 12.00 -19.45 -15.53
CA LEU A 222 13.30 -18.98 -14.97
C LEU A 222 14.29 -18.54 -16.07
N LYS A 223 13.99 -18.72 -17.35
CA LYS A 223 14.92 -18.39 -18.44
C LYS A 223 15.32 -16.91 -18.51
N ASN A 224 14.58 -16.03 -17.89
CA ASN A 224 14.91 -14.61 -17.84
C ASN A 224 15.68 -14.19 -16.58
N ILE A 225 16.09 -15.15 -15.73
CA ILE A 225 16.85 -14.85 -14.52
C ILE A 225 18.27 -14.40 -14.89
N GLU A 226 18.72 -13.34 -14.25
CA GLU A 226 20.08 -12.78 -14.42
C GLU A 226 20.89 -12.87 -13.12
N ARG A 227 20.66 -13.89 -12.31
CA ARG A 227 21.33 -14.18 -11.04
C ARG A 227 21.28 -15.67 -10.72
N THR A 228 21.81 -16.07 -9.59
CA THR A 228 21.61 -17.42 -9.04
C THR A 228 20.12 -17.64 -8.70
N VAL A 229 19.69 -18.91 -8.72
CA VAL A 229 18.32 -19.28 -8.37
C VAL A 229 18.17 -19.34 -6.85
N GLU A 230 17.23 -18.58 -6.33
CA GLU A 230 16.85 -18.59 -4.92
C GLU A 230 15.72 -19.60 -4.64
N THR A 231 15.53 -19.96 -3.38
CA THR A 231 14.44 -20.86 -2.98
C THR A 231 13.07 -20.31 -3.40
N ASP A 232 12.89 -19.00 -3.31
CA ASP A 232 11.62 -18.34 -3.64
C ASP A 232 11.32 -18.26 -5.14
N ASP A 233 12.32 -18.49 -5.98
CA ASP A 233 12.11 -18.61 -7.43
C ASP A 233 11.45 -19.93 -7.84
N ILE A 234 11.60 -21.00 -7.02
CA ILE A 234 11.07 -22.32 -7.33
C ILE A 234 9.56 -22.33 -7.10
N ARG A 235 8.82 -22.65 -8.13
CA ARG A 235 7.35 -22.79 -8.05
C ARG A 235 6.95 -24.07 -7.35
N TYR A 236 5.77 -24.09 -6.76
CA TYR A 236 5.19 -25.28 -6.14
C TYR A 236 4.87 -26.37 -7.16
N THR A 237 4.67 -26.00 -8.43
CA THR A 237 4.53 -26.95 -9.54
C THR A 237 5.74 -27.85 -9.74
N ASP A 238 6.94 -27.41 -9.31
CA ASP A 238 8.18 -28.20 -9.46
C ASP A 238 8.43 -29.12 -8.26
N VAL A 239 7.64 -29.01 -7.20
CA VAL A 239 7.75 -29.81 -5.98
C VAL A 239 6.90 -31.08 -6.12
N ASP A 240 7.29 -32.17 -5.44
CA ASP A 240 6.52 -33.41 -5.38
C ASP A 240 5.05 -33.11 -5.00
N ARG A 241 4.10 -33.62 -5.80
CA ARG A 241 2.69 -33.32 -5.67
C ARG A 241 2.10 -33.72 -4.32
N ASN A 242 2.58 -34.81 -3.74
CA ASN A 242 2.09 -35.27 -2.42
C ASN A 242 2.53 -34.32 -1.30
N ILE A 243 3.74 -33.73 -1.42
CA ILE A 243 4.20 -32.69 -0.47
C ILE A 243 3.31 -31.46 -0.58
N VAL A 244 3.00 -31.03 -1.80
CA VAL A 244 2.14 -29.83 -2.02
C VAL A 244 0.71 -30.09 -1.56
N ARG A 245 0.11 -31.25 -1.84
CA ARG A 245 -1.23 -31.60 -1.36
C ARG A 245 -1.30 -31.60 0.18
N TYR A 246 -0.32 -32.22 0.84
CA TYR A 246 -0.27 -32.23 2.29
C TYR A 246 -0.11 -30.83 2.87
N TYR A 247 0.72 -30.00 2.26
CA TYR A 247 0.89 -28.61 2.65
C TYR A 247 -0.44 -27.85 2.51
N GLY A 248 -1.14 -27.97 1.40
CA GLY A 248 -2.43 -27.31 1.17
C GLY A 248 -3.54 -27.76 2.14
N HIS A 249 -3.56 -29.04 2.56
CA HIS A 249 -4.45 -29.44 3.66
C HIS A 249 -4.12 -28.70 4.95
N LEU A 250 -2.83 -28.51 5.27
CA LEU A 250 -2.42 -27.78 6.48
C LEU A 250 -2.78 -26.31 6.38
N ASP A 251 -2.72 -25.68 5.20
CA ASP A 251 -3.13 -24.29 5.03
C ASP A 251 -4.60 -24.09 5.39
N ILE A 252 -5.52 -25.01 4.98
CA ILE A 252 -6.91 -24.97 5.39
C ILE A 252 -7.09 -25.19 6.91
N VAL A 253 -6.33 -26.10 7.49
CA VAL A 253 -6.35 -26.31 8.94
C VAL A 253 -6.00 -25.03 9.69
N TRP A 254 -4.86 -24.43 9.35
CA TRP A 254 -4.41 -23.23 10.04
C TRP A 254 -5.25 -22.00 9.73
N LEU A 255 -5.82 -21.91 8.53
CA LEU A 255 -6.78 -20.89 8.14
C LEU A 255 -7.98 -20.87 9.12
N LEU A 256 -8.58 -22.01 9.33
CA LEU A 256 -9.79 -22.14 10.14
C LEU A 256 -9.49 -22.06 11.65
N GLU A 257 -8.40 -22.68 12.13
CA GLU A 257 -7.95 -22.57 13.53
C GLU A 257 -7.61 -21.12 13.90
N CYS A 258 -6.87 -20.41 13.06
CA CYS A 258 -6.55 -18.99 13.26
C CYS A 258 -7.81 -18.13 13.28
N TYR A 259 -8.76 -18.39 12.38
CA TYR A 259 -10.04 -17.68 12.36
C TYR A 259 -10.80 -17.83 13.68
N ILE A 260 -10.93 -19.05 14.20
CA ILE A 260 -11.67 -19.31 15.46
C ILE A 260 -11.08 -18.47 16.61
N VAL A 261 -9.74 -18.45 16.72
CA VAL A 261 -9.06 -17.68 17.76
C VAL A 261 -9.19 -16.18 17.51
N ALA A 262 -8.92 -15.73 16.29
CA ALA A 262 -8.99 -14.32 15.93
C ALA A 262 -10.41 -13.76 16.09
N LYS A 263 -11.44 -14.50 15.66
CA LYS A 263 -12.85 -14.12 15.84
C LYS A 263 -13.19 -13.88 17.28
N ARG A 264 -12.82 -14.80 18.19
CA ARG A 264 -13.07 -14.63 19.61
C ARG A 264 -12.45 -13.35 20.17
N ILE A 265 -11.22 -13.03 19.76
CA ILE A 265 -10.54 -11.81 20.19
C ILE A 265 -11.22 -10.57 19.60
N VAL A 266 -11.58 -10.58 18.33
CA VAL A 266 -12.29 -9.48 17.64
C VAL A 266 -13.64 -9.21 18.27
N ASP A 267 -14.40 -10.25 18.62
CA ASP A 267 -15.70 -10.12 19.29
C ASP A 267 -15.54 -9.48 20.68
N ILE A 268 -14.57 -9.92 21.48
CA ILE A 268 -14.25 -9.34 22.80
C ILE A 268 -13.82 -7.87 22.66
N ARG A 269 -13.05 -7.53 21.62
CA ARG A 269 -12.57 -6.17 21.36
C ARG A 269 -13.63 -5.27 20.73
N GLY A 270 -14.74 -5.81 20.26
CA GLY A 270 -15.83 -5.04 19.63
C GLY A 270 -15.49 -4.49 18.25
N ASN A 271 -14.60 -5.16 17.51
CA ASN A 271 -14.18 -4.77 16.15
C ASN A 271 -14.91 -5.52 15.02
N ALA A 272 -16.02 -6.21 15.30
CA ALA A 272 -16.76 -6.99 14.30
C ALA A 272 -17.25 -6.12 13.11
N GLN A 273 -17.75 -4.91 13.37
CA GLN A 273 -18.19 -3.98 12.32
C GLN A 273 -17.06 -3.57 11.38
N VAL A 274 -15.82 -3.51 11.87
CA VAL A 274 -14.67 -3.21 11.02
C VAL A 274 -14.42 -4.33 10.02
N ILE A 275 -14.57 -5.58 10.45
CA ILE A 275 -14.46 -6.75 9.56
C ILE A 275 -15.53 -6.72 8.47
N GLU A 276 -16.77 -6.37 8.80
CA GLU A 276 -17.85 -6.24 7.81
C GLU A 276 -17.52 -5.19 6.73
N ARG A 277 -16.95 -4.05 7.13
CA ARG A 277 -16.50 -3.00 6.21
C ARG A 277 -15.33 -3.47 5.34
N GLU A 278 -14.39 -4.22 5.89
CA GLU A 278 -13.30 -4.81 5.11
C GLU A 278 -13.84 -5.82 4.09
N ASN A 279 -14.75 -6.70 4.51
CA ASN A 279 -15.38 -7.70 3.62
C ASN A 279 -16.13 -7.04 2.45
N ALA A 280 -16.85 -5.94 2.70
CA ALA A 280 -17.60 -5.22 1.68
C ALA A 280 -16.71 -4.72 0.53
N GLN A 281 -15.42 -4.51 0.77
CA GLN A 281 -14.48 -4.01 -0.24
C GLN A 281 -13.81 -5.11 -1.06
N ILE A 282 -13.92 -6.39 -0.71
CA ILE A 282 -13.23 -7.47 -1.41
C ILE A 282 -13.53 -7.42 -2.91
N TYR A 283 -14.80 -7.34 -3.31
CA TYR A 283 -15.18 -7.34 -4.72
C TYR A 283 -14.89 -6.01 -5.45
N PRO A 284 -15.14 -4.82 -4.87
CA PRO A 284 -14.69 -3.55 -5.46
C PRO A 284 -13.19 -3.53 -5.77
N LEU A 285 -12.36 -3.88 -4.79
CA LEU A 285 -10.91 -3.90 -4.95
C LEU A 285 -10.45 -4.99 -5.93
N LEU A 286 -11.08 -6.16 -5.92
CA LEU A 286 -10.80 -7.22 -6.89
C LEU A 286 -11.09 -6.77 -8.32
N ARG A 287 -12.17 -6.02 -8.55
CA ARG A 287 -12.47 -5.42 -9.86
C ARG A 287 -11.41 -4.40 -10.25
N MET A 288 -11.04 -3.51 -9.32
CA MET A 288 -10.01 -2.48 -9.51
C MET A 288 -8.65 -3.12 -9.87
N GLU A 289 -8.20 -4.13 -9.13
CA GLU A 289 -6.96 -4.87 -9.41
C GLU A 289 -6.95 -5.47 -10.83
N ARG A 290 -8.11 -5.91 -11.35
CA ARG A 290 -8.23 -6.48 -12.69
C ARG A 290 -8.35 -5.45 -13.80
N VAL A 291 -8.62 -4.19 -13.50
CA VAL A 291 -8.53 -3.11 -14.49
C VAL A 291 -7.07 -2.90 -14.87
N GLY A 292 -6.18 -2.79 -13.89
CA GLY A 292 -4.77 -2.48 -14.12
C GLY A 292 -4.56 -1.10 -14.78
N LEU A 293 -3.32 -0.68 -14.95
CA LEU A 293 -2.97 0.61 -15.54
C LEU A 293 -2.32 0.42 -16.91
N LYS A 294 -2.84 1.09 -17.94
CA LYS A 294 -2.25 1.09 -19.29
C LYS A 294 -0.88 1.73 -19.24
N ALA A 295 0.14 1.03 -19.76
CA ALA A 295 1.51 1.48 -19.64
C ALA A 295 2.19 1.68 -21.01
N ASP A 296 2.96 2.76 -21.13
CA ASP A 296 3.86 2.98 -22.25
C ASP A 296 5.13 2.12 -22.09
N TYR A 297 5.10 0.92 -22.64
CA TYR A 297 6.24 0.00 -22.57
C TYR A 297 7.49 0.55 -23.26
N LYS A 298 7.32 1.30 -24.37
CA LYS A 298 8.45 1.90 -25.10
C LYS A 298 9.15 2.93 -24.23
N TYR A 299 8.38 3.83 -23.62
CA TYR A 299 8.92 4.82 -22.67
C TYR A 299 9.67 4.15 -21.51
N MET A 300 9.13 3.04 -20.99
CA MET A 300 9.76 2.30 -19.88
C MET A 300 11.12 1.69 -20.28
N VAL A 301 11.20 1.08 -21.48
CA VAL A 301 12.45 0.51 -22.00
C VAL A 301 13.49 1.59 -22.26
N GLU A 302 13.11 2.71 -22.87
CA GLU A 302 13.99 3.85 -23.14
C GLU A 302 14.51 4.48 -21.85
N SER A 303 13.63 4.67 -20.86
CA SER A 303 14.00 5.19 -19.55
C SER A 303 14.94 4.26 -18.78
N ARG A 304 14.70 2.93 -18.85
CA ARG A 304 15.62 1.95 -18.29
C ARG A 304 17.03 2.09 -18.88
N GLN A 305 17.12 2.24 -20.18
CA GLN A 305 18.43 2.38 -20.85
C GLN A 305 19.12 3.68 -20.46
N LYS A 306 18.40 4.80 -20.46
CA LYS A 306 18.94 6.10 -20.03
C LYS A 306 19.45 6.04 -18.58
N LEU A 307 18.64 5.50 -17.66
CA LEU A 307 19.03 5.40 -16.27
C LEU A 307 20.25 4.47 -16.07
N LYS A 308 20.33 3.36 -16.83
CA LYS A 308 21.47 2.45 -16.75
C LYS A 308 22.77 3.13 -17.20
N VAL A 309 22.73 3.93 -18.26
CA VAL A 309 23.90 4.70 -18.72
C VAL A 309 24.31 5.74 -17.69
N TYR A 310 23.34 6.48 -17.14
CA TYR A 310 23.61 7.52 -16.15
C TYR A 310 24.16 6.93 -14.84
N LEU A 311 23.61 5.80 -14.35
CA LEU A 311 24.14 5.08 -13.21
C LEU A 311 25.61 4.65 -13.38
N ARG A 312 25.97 4.14 -14.56
CA ARG A 312 27.36 3.76 -14.84
C ARG A 312 28.30 4.96 -14.77
N GLN A 313 27.89 6.09 -15.36
CA GLN A 313 28.67 7.32 -15.31
C GLN A 313 28.86 7.79 -13.87
N ARG A 314 27.78 7.86 -13.08
CA ARG A 314 27.85 8.35 -11.69
C ARG A 314 28.67 7.43 -10.79
N ARG A 315 28.67 6.12 -11.04
CA ARG A 315 29.53 5.15 -10.33
C ARG A 315 30.99 5.34 -10.67
N HIS A 316 31.28 5.60 -11.92
CA HIS A 316 32.63 5.94 -12.36
C HIS A 316 33.12 7.19 -11.65
N ASP A 317 32.32 8.25 -11.64
CA ASP A 317 32.64 9.50 -10.95
C ASP A 317 32.92 9.27 -9.45
N LEU A 318 32.09 8.46 -8.77
CA LEU A 318 32.31 8.10 -7.38
C LEU A 318 33.64 7.37 -7.15
N CYS A 319 33.99 6.43 -8.03
CA CYS A 319 35.25 5.69 -7.95
C CYS A 319 36.47 6.60 -8.19
N GLU A 320 36.37 7.57 -9.11
CA GLU A 320 37.42 8.58 -9.33
C GLU A 320 37.63 9.46 -8.10
N MET A 321 36.52 9.96 -7.49
CA MET A 321 36.60 10.78 -6.26
C MET A 321 37.16 10.01 -5.07
N TYR A 322 36.86 8.71 -4.98
CA TYR A 322 37.40 7.84 -3.93
C TYR A 322 38.86 7.44 -4.16
N GLY A 323 39.33 7.44 -5.42
CA GLY A 323 40.64 6.96 -5.81
C GLY A 323 40.77 5.44 -5.92
N GLY A 324 39.67 4.73 -6.19
CA GLY A 324 39.63 3.27 -6.31
C GLY A 324 38.20 2.72 -6.39
N GLU A 325 38.05 1.41 -6.39
CA GLU A 325 36.72 0.79 -6.44
C GLU A 325 35.95 0.96 -5.12
N ILE A 326 34.75 1.53 -5.20
CA ILE A 326 33.83 1.70 -4.09
C ILE A 326 32.37 1.55 -4.57
N LYS A 327 31.53 0.91 -3.73
CA LYS A 327 30.09 0.79 -3.95
C LYS A 327 29.33 1.56 -2.86
N VAL A 328 28.18 2.14 -3.18
CA VAL A 328 27.35 2.90 -2.21
C VAL A 328 26.79 2.05 -1.08
N SER A 329 26.79 0.73 -1.22
CA SER A 329 26.44 -0.25 -0.17
C SER A 329 27.54 -0.47 0.87
N GLN A 330 28.79 -0.11 0.58
CA GLN A 330 29.95 -0.30 1.46
C GLN A 330 30.04 0.85 2.50
N ARG A 331 29.11 0.84 3.44
CA ARG A 331 28.89 1.94 4.40
C ARG A 331 30.15 2.29 5.20
N GLU A 332 30.91 1.29 5.68
CA GLU A 332 32.12 1.51 6.46
C GLU A 332 33.21 2.18 5.64
N LYS A 333 33.45 1.76 4.37
CA LYS A 333 34.43 2.42 3.51
C LYS A 333 34.05 3.89 3.24
N ILE A 334 32.76 4.18 3.04
CA ILE A 334 32.29 5.56 2.86
C ILE A 334 32.54 6.38 4.13
N LYS A 335 32.22 5.83 5.31
CA LYS A 335 32.47 6.45 6.60
C LYS A 335 33.96 6.72 6.81
N ASP A 336 34.82 5.72 6.60
CA ASP A 336 36.27 5.82 6.77
C ASP A 336 36.85 6.90 5.84
N PHE A 337 36.41 6.95 4.58
CA PHE A 337 36.84 7.96 3.62
C PHE A 337 36.47 9.39 4.10
N ILE A 338 35.22 9.61 4.53
CA ILE A 338 34.77 10.91 5.03
C ILE A 338 35.52 11.30 6.31
N THR A 339 35.73 10.34 7.21
CA THR A 339 36.48 10.55 8.45
C THR A 339 37.95 10.88 8.19
N ALA A 340 38.58 10.23 7.21
CA ALA A 340 39.96 10.53 6.79
C ALA A 340 40.14 11.95 6.21
N GLN A 341 39.04 12.54 5.69
CA GLN A 341 39.01 13.95 5.27
C GLN A 341 38.80 14.94 6.44
N GLY A 342 38.72 14.47 7.68
CA GLY A 342 38.57 15.28 8.88
C GLY A 342 37.15 15.51 9.37
N TYR A 343 36.14 14.82 8.81
CA TYR A 343 34.73 14.99 9.18
C TYR A 343 34.21 13.79 9.97
N ALA A 344 33.82 14.05 11.22
CA ALA A 344 33.29 13.01 12.11
C ALA A 344 31.87 12.59 11.70
N LEU A 345 31.64 11.26 11.62
CA LEU A 345 30.34 10.65 11.33
C LEU A 345 30.09 9.47 12.27
N GLU A 346 28.88 9.37 12.83
CA GLU A 346 28.48 8.18 13.60
C GLU A 346 28.04 7.04 12.69
N GLY A 347 27.37 7.36 11.59
CA GLY A 347 26.90 6.42 10.57
C GLY A 347 26.90 7.05 9.18
N THR A 348 26.35 6.34 8.20
CA THR A 348 26.21 6.79 6.81
C THR A 348 24.78 6.60 6.32
N THR A 349 23.80 6.89 7.17
CA THR A 349 22.40 6.96 6.75
C THR A 349 22.20 8.13 5.77
N GLY A 350 21.08 8.10 5.02
CA GLY A 350 20.78 9.20 4.10
C GLY A 350 20.68 10.54 4.81
N ASP A 351 20.08 10.55 6.00
CA ASP A 351 19.87 11.79 6.78
C ASP A 351 21.18 12.33 7.35
N GLU A 352 22.06 11.46 7.88
CA GLU A 352 23.38 11.85 8.40
C GLU A 352 24.28 12.43 7.29
N LEU A 353 24.34 11.77 6.14
CA LEU A 353 25.13 12.25 5.01
C LEU A 353 24.57 13.57 4.46
N LYS A 354 23.25 13.69 4.37
CA LYS A 354 22.61 14.92 3.92
C LYS A 354 22.87 16.07 4.88
N LEU A 355 22.72 15.84 6.19
CA LEU A 355 23.02 16.84 7.22
C LEU A 355 24.46 17.34 7.11
N LEU A 356 25.42 16.42 6.96
CA LEU A 356 26.83 16.79 6.79
C LEU A 356 27.05 17.62 5.52
N ALA A 357 26.50 17.18 4.39
CA ALA A 357 26.64 17.93 3.13
C ALA A 357 26.03 19.34 3.22
N ASP A 358 24.83 19.47 3.79
CA ASP A 358 24.13 20.74 3.93
C ASP A 358 24.88 21.69 4.91
N THR A 359 25.42 21.16 6.00
CA THR A 359 26.27 21.93 6.95
C THR A 359 27.52 22.46 6.24
N LEU A 360 28.24 21.58 5.53
CA LEU A 360 29.47 21.96 4.81
C LEU A 360 29.22 22.98 3.69
N LYS A 361 28.08 22.88 2.99
CA LYS A 361 27.69 23.89 2.00
C LYS A 361 27.48 25.28 2.61
N CYS A 362 26.94 25.34 3.83
CA CYS A 362 26.74 26.63 4.54
C CYS A 362 28.04 27.19 5.05
N GLU A 363 28.93 26.34 5.59
CA GLU A 363 30.18 26.79 6.26
C GLU A 363 31.32 27.02 5.27
N THR A 364 31.48 26.11 4.31
CA THR A 364 32.61 26.09 3.38
C THR A 364 32.19 25.53 2.00
N PRO A 365 31.46 26.32 1.20
CA PRO A 365 30.97 25.86 -0.10
C PRO A 365 32.13 25.52 -1.05
N GLY A 366 31.93 24.49 -1.88
CA GLY A 366 32.88 24.07 -2.91
C GLY A 366 33.94 23.07 -2.44
N LEU A 367 33.81 22.47 -1.26
CA LEU A 367 34.67 21.38 -0.82
C LEU A 367 34.41 20.11 -1.64
N PRO A 368 35.45 19.42 -2.16
CA PRO A 368 35.29 18.19 -2.95
C PRO A 368 34.52 17.06 -2.23
N ILE A 369 34.60 17.05 -0.89
CA ILE A 369 33.87 16.05 -0.08
C ILE A 369 32.34 16.22 -0.17
N ILE A 370 31.84 17.41 -0.44
CA ILE A 370 30.42 17.67 -0.65
C ILE A 370 29.95 16.91 -1.90
N ASP A 371 30.69 17.03 -3.02
CA ASP A 371 30.37 16.33 -4.26
C ASP A 371 30.41 14.81 -4.08
N PHE A 372 31.36 14.29 -3.30
CA PHE A 372 31.42 12.86 -2.98
C PHE A 372 30.17 12.41 -2.22
N ILE A 373 29.80 13.12 -1.14
CA ILE A 373 28.63 12.78 -0.32
C ILE A 373 27.35 12.87 -1.15
N GLU A 374 27.17 13.91 -1.95
CA GLU A 374 26.03 14.07 -2.83
C GLU A 374 25.94 12.97 -3.87
N THR A 375 27.09 12.57 -4.44
CA THR A 375 27.13 11.45 -5.40
C THR A 375 26.74 10.13 -4.75
N VAL A 376 27.15 9.86 -3.51
CA VAL A 376 26.69 8.68 -2.74
C VAL A 376 25.18 8.70 -2.54
N LEU A 377 24.60 9.84 -2.13
CA LEU A 377 23.17 10.00 -1.91
C LEU A 377 22.36 9.86 -3.20
N GLU A 378 22.83 10.49 -4.27
CA GLU A 378 22.23 10.39 -5.61
C GLU A 378 22.23 8.94 -6.10
N LEU A 379 23.37 8.25 -6.07
CA LEU A 379 23.46 6.86 -6.49
C LEU A 379 22.57 5.91 -5.70
N ARG A 380 22.48 6.05 -4.37
CA ARG A 380 21.53 5.28 -3.56
C ARG A 380 20.09 5.48 -4.01
N THR A 381 19.73 6.71 -4.33
CA THR A 381 18.41 7.06 -4.85
C THR A 381 18.18 6.43 -6.23
N LEU A 382 19.11 6.60 -7.16
CA LEU A 382 19.03 6.06 -8.52
C LEU A 382 18.97 4.53 -8.55
N GLU A 383 19.74 3.84 -7.70
CA GLU A 383 19.70 2.37 -7.59
C GLU A 383 18.35 1.87 -7.08
N LYS A 384 17.79 2.56 -6.08
CA LYS A 384 16.43 2.28 -5.59
C LYS A 384 15.40 2.47 -6.70
N TRP A 385 15.49 3.55 -7.46
CA TRP A 385 14.55 3.81 -8.55
C TRP A 385 14.68 2.78 -9.67
N TYR A 386 15.88 2.41 -10.04
CA TYR A 386 16.12 1.39 -11.05
C TYR A 386 15.46 0.06 -10.65
N SER A 387 15.72 -0.42 -9.44
CA SER A 387 15.21 -1.71 -8.96
C SER A 387 13.71 -1.66 -8.63
N THR A 388 13.25 -0.64 -7.91
CA THR A 388 11.90 -0.58 -7.36
C THR A 388 10.87 -0.11 -8.38
N TYR A 389 11.21 0.89 -9.22
CA TYR A 389 10.21 1.45 -10.15
C TYR A 389 10.36 0.94 -11.57
N ILE A 390 11.58 0.81 -12.11
CA ILE A 390 11.73 0.39 -13.51
C ILE A 390 11.68 -1.13 -13.65
N VAL A 391 12.59 -1.85 -12.98
CA VAL A 391 12.68 -3.31 -13.15
C VAL A 391 11.42 -4.01 -12.65
N ARG A 392 10.89 -3.59 -11.49
CA ARG A 392 9.66 -4.18 -10.94
C ARG A 392 8.44 -3.93 -11.83
N LEU A 393 8.29 -2.72 -12.38
CA LEU A 393 7.19 -2.40 -13.29
C LEU A 393 7.30 -3.17 -14.61
N MET A 394 8.51 -3.33 -15.15
CA MET A 394 8.72 -4.17 -16.33
C MET A 394 8.34 -5.63 -16.09
N ASN A 395 8.65 -6.17 -14.91
CA ASN A 395 8.28 -7.53 -14.54
C ASN A 395 6.76 -7.72 -14.34
N ASN A 396 6.06 -6.65 -13.96
CA ASN A 396 4.61 -6.66 -13.78
C ASN A 396 3.83 -6.27 -15.05
N TYR A 397 4.52 -5.89 -16.14
CA TYR A 397 3.90 -5.55 -17.41
C TYR A 397 3.39 -6.81 -18.11
N THR A 398 2.17 -6.75 -18.61
CA THR A 398 1.49 -7.83 -19.31
C THR A 398 1.37 -7.48 -20.78
N PRO A 399 2.17 -8.06 -21.67
CA PRO A 399 2.19 -7.72 -23.11
C PRO A 399 0.82 -7.90 -23.78
N GLU A 400 0.06 -8.92 -23.40
CA GLU A 400 -1.24 -9.27 -23.97
C GLU A 400 -2.29 -8.17 -23.78
N THR A 401 -2.17 -7.40 -22.70
CA THR A 401 -3.10 -6.32 -22.36
C THR A 401 -2.48 -4.93 -22.50
N GLY A 402 -1.14 -4.86 -22.51
CA GLY A 402 -0.40 -3.61 -22.44
C GLY A 402 -0.57 -2.89 -21.10
N ARG A 403 -0.84 -3.63 -20.02
CA ARG A 403 -1.14 -3.08 -18.71
C ARG A 403 -0.20 -3.60 -17.63
N ILE A 404 -0.09 -2.85 -16.55
CA ILE A 404 0.57 -3.23 -15.31
C ILE A 404 -0.51 -3.49 -14.27
N TYR A 405 -0.42 -4.61 -13.59
CA TYR A 405 -1.34 -5.00 -12.53
C TYR A 405 -0.63 -4.97 -11.19
N THR A 406 -1.36 -4.61 -10.14
CA THR A 406 -0.88 -4.66 -8.75
C THR A 406 -1.98 -5.17 -7.83
N GLN A 407 -1.58 -5.73 -6.70
CA GLN A 407 -2.51 -6.10 -5.64
C GLN A 407 -2.64 -4.93 -4.66
N ILE A 408 -3.84 -4.72 -4.15
CA ILE A 408 -4.17 -3.71 -3.16
C ILE A 408 -4.31 -4.41 -1.80
N ASN A 409 -3.37 -4.15 -0.90
CA ASN A 409 -3.41 -4.72 0.43
C ASN A 409 -4.31 -3.89 1.35
N GLN A 410 -5.47 -4.45 1.73
CA GLN A 410 -6.46 -3.79 2.61
C GLN A 410 -5.98 -3.63 4.05
N SER A 411 -5.11 -4.51 4.51
CA SER A 411 -4.58 -4.53 5.88
C SER A 411 -3.14 -4.03 5.97
N GLY A 412 -2.64 -3.36 4.93
CA GLY A 412 -1.23 -2.99 4.80
C GLY A 412 -0.73 -1.98 5.83
N ALA A 413 -1.61 -1.15 6.40
CA ALA A 413 -1.28 -0.18 7.42
C ALA A 413 -2.06 -0.41 8.74
N VAL A 414 -1.42 -0.10 9.87
CA VAL A 414 -2.04 -0.21 11.21
C VAL A 414 -3.26 0.69 11.34
N SER A 415 -3.24 1.86 10.71
CA SER A 415 -4.37 2.80 10.68
C SER A 415 -5.59 2.29 9.91
N GLY A 416 -5.47 1.22 9.12
CA GLY A 416 -6.51 0.73 8.23
C GLY A 416 -6.42 1.26 6.80
N ARG A 417 -5.39 2.07 6.45
CA ARG A 417 -5.16 2.46 5.05
C ARG A 417 -4.82 1.24 4.20
N VAL A 418 -5.30 1.23 2.98
CA VAL A 418 -4.85 0.27 1.97
C VAL A 418 -3.46 0.65 1.48
N THR A 419 -2.70 -0.33 1.01
CA THR A 419 -1.38 -0.09 0.40
C THR A 419 -1.26 -0.81 -0.93
N CYS A 420 -0.58 -0.18 -1.89
CA CYS A 420 -0.21 -0.80 -3.16
C CYS A 420 1.10 -0.20 -3.69
N ASP A 421 1.69 -0.83 -4.70
CA ASP A 421 2.96 -0.38 -5.26
C ASP A 421 2.90 1.02 -5.88
N PHE A 422 1.78 1.37 -6.49
CA PHE A 422 1.60 2.66 -7.17
C PHE A 422 1.49 3.85 -6.21
N GLN A 423 1.13 3.64 -4.95
CA GLN A 423 1.10 4.72 -3.94
C GLN A 423 2.48 5.32 -3.67
N GLN A 424 3.55 4.59 -4.01
CA GLN A 424 4.91 5.08 -3.83
C GLN A 424 5.45 5.84 -5.05
N PHE A 425 4.64 6.02 -6.11
CA PHE A 425 5.07 6.76 -7.29
C PHE A 425 5.30 8.23 -6.95
N PRO A 426 6.56 8.70 -7.02
CA PRO A 426 6.87 10.09 -6.71
C PRO A 426 6.12 11.05 -7.64
N LYS A 427 5.83 12.24 -7.11
CA LYS A 427 5.22 13.32 -7.89
C LYS A 427 6.17 13.88 -8.94
N ASP A 428 7.47 13.85 -8.64
CA ASP A 428 8.53 14.34 -9.51
C ASP A 428 9.28 13.18 -10.17
N GLY A 429 9.75 13.39 -11.39
CA GLY A 429 10.60 12.44 -12.10
C GLY A 429 12.05 12.50 -11.65
N ILE A 430 12.83 11.47 -12.00
CA ILE A 430 14.30 11.51 -11.87
C ILE A 430 14.89 12.38 -12.96
N LYS A 431 15.80 13.24 -12.56
CA LYS A 431 16.57 14.11 -13.44
C LYS A 431 18.08 13.88 -13.29
N THR A 432 18.84 14.15 -14.33
CA THR A 432 20.29 14.28 -14.24
C THR A 432 20.68 15.52 -13.45
N LYS A 433 21.97 15.67 -13.09
CA LYS A 433 22.49 16.92 -12.48
C LYS A 433 22.22 18.16 -13.34
N ASP A 434 22.17 18.00 -14.68
CA ASP A 434 21.90 19.07 -15.63
C ASP A 434 20.40 19.35 -15.83
N GLY A 435 19.53 18.63 -15.12
CA GLY A 435 18.09 18.85 -15.16
C GLY A 435 17.32 18.07 -16.23
N GLU A 436 17.98 17.22 -17.04
CA GLU A 436 17.33 16.36 -18.02
C GLU A 436 16.51 15.26 -17.30
N GLU A 437 15.24 15.12 -17.65
CA GLU A 437 14.39 14.06 -17.13
C GLU A 437 14.78 12.69 -17.72
N ILE A 438 15.13 11.76 -16.83
CA ILE A 438 15.45 10.37 -17.18
C ILE A 438 14.20 9.51 -17.21
N PHE A 439 13.38 9.61 -16.16
CA PHE A 439 12.19 8.80 -15.95
C PHE A 439 11.20 9.47 -15.00
N HIS A 440 9.92 9.46 -15.38
CA HIS A 440 8.82 9.90 -14.54
C HIS A 440 7.78 8.77 -14.42
N PRO A 441 7.58 8.15 -13.23
CA PRO A 441 6.72 6.97 -13.09
C PRO A 441 5.27 7.23 -13.52
N ARG A 442 4.73 8.43 -13.24
CA ARG A 442 3.35 8.78 -13.61
C ARG A 442 3.18 9.01 -15.11
N ARG A 443 4.22 9.44 -15.83
CA ARG A 443 4.19 9.58 -17.29
C ARG A 443 4.07 8.24 -18.02
N LEU A 444 4.45 7.14 -17.32
CA LEU A 444 4.30 5.79 -17.82
C LEU A 444 2.83 5.41 -18.03
N VAL A 445 1.91 5.94 -17.22
CA VAL A 445 0.49 5.56 -17.22
C VAL A 445 -0.26 6.41 -18.24
N LEU A 446 -0.81 5.75 -19.25
CA LEU A 446 -1.54 6.38 -20.34
C LEU A 446 -3.02 6.53 -20.00
N ALA A 447 -3.60 7.68 -20.37
CA ALA A 447 -5.02 7.96 -20.23
C ALA A 447 -5.86 7.25 -21.30
N GLN A 448 -5.32 7.16 -22.52
CA GLN A 448 -6.02 6.58 -23.65
C GLN A 448 -5.75 5.08 -23.77
N ASP A 449 -6.80 4.28 -23.89
CA ASP A 449 -6.72 2.84 -24.10
C ASP A 449 -8.01 2.30 -24.76
N GLY A 450 -8.02 2.22 -26.07
CA GLY A 450 -9.15 1.71 -26.84
C GLY A 450 -10.40 2.58 -26.73
N ASP A 451 -11.36 2.15 -25.91
CA ASP A 451 -12.61 2.89 -25.69
C ASP A 451 -12.54 3.90 -24.53
N TYR A 452 -11.39 4.00 -23.86
CA TYR A 452 -11.17 4.97 -22.79
C TYR A 452 -10.40 6.19 -23.34
N ASP A 453 -10.88 7.37 -23.05
CA ASP A 453 -10.38 8.64 -23.60
C ASP A 453 -9.73 9.56 -22.57
N ALA A 454 -9.95 9.31 -21.28
CA ALA A 454 -9.37 10.10 -20.21
C ALA A 454 -9.12 9.29 -18.93
N LEU A 455 -8.19 9.77 -18.11
CA LEU A 455 -8.09 9.46 -16.68
C LEU A 455 -8.79 10.58 -15.91
N VAL A 456 -9.63 10.20 -14.94
CA VAL A 456 -10.28 11.12 -14.02
C VAL A 456 -9.82 10.80 -12.61
N PHE A 457 -9.51 11.83 -11.85
CA PHE A 457 -9.00 11.75 -10.49
C PHE A 457 -9.92 12.53 -9.56
N LEU A 458 -10.36 11.88 -8.49
CA LEU A 458 -11.14 12.47 -7.42
C LEU A 458 -10.33 12.38 -6.14
N ASP A 459 -9.79 13.50 -5.65
CA ASP A 459 -8.92 13.58 -4.50
C ASP A 459 -9.58 14.33 -3.35
N TYR A 460 -9.46 13.84 -2.13
CA TYR A 460 -9.97 14.57 -0.98
C TYR A 460 -9.08 15.76 -0.63
N SER A 461 -9.68 16.93 -0.61
CA SER A 461 -9.03 18.17 -0.23
C SER A 461 -8.68 18.17 1.26
N GLN A 462 -7.45 17.81 1.59
CA GLN A 462 -6.86 17.87 2.95
C GLN A 462 -7.68 17.13 4.02
N ILE A 463 -8.18 15.94 3.71
CA ILE A 463 -9.08 15.17 4.59
C ILE A 463 -8.54 15.01 6.03
N GLU A 464 -7.24 14.81 6.20
CA GLU A 464 -6.66 14.61 7.52
C GLU A 464 -6.73 15.87 8.40
N LEU A 465 -6.54 17.07 7.81
CA LEU A 465 -6.66 18.31 8.56
C LEU A 465 -8.13 18.67 8.85
N ARG A 466 -9.06 18.31 7.95
CA ARG A 466 -10.50 18.41 8.20
C ARG A 466 -10.91 17.47 9.35
N LEU A 467 -10.41 16.25 9.37
CA LEU A 467 -10.64 15.31 10.48
C LEU A 467 -10.01 15.76 11.78
N GLN A 468 -8.82 16.40 11.74
CA GLN A 468 -8.23 17.00 12.91
C GLN A 468 -9.13 18.12 13.47
N ALA A 469 -9.68 18.99 12.59
CA ALA A 469 -10.66 20.00 12.98
C ALA A 469 -11.90 19.36 13.63
N ALA A 470 -12.43 18.29 13.03
CA ALA A 470 -13.56 17.54 13.58
C ALA A 470 -13.26 16.98 14.99
N TYR A 471 -12.09 16.37 15.19
CA TYR A 471 -11.69 15.88 16.51
C TYR A 471 -11.57 17.01 17.55
N THR A 472 -11.06 18.19 17.17
CA THR A 472 -11.02 19.32 18.12
C THR A 472 -12.43 19.73 18.57
N ILE A 473 -13.43 19.70 17.67
CA ILE A 473 -14.82 19.97 17.99
C ILE A 473 -15.37 18.93 18.97
N LEU A 474 -15.20 17.66 18.66
CA LEU A 474 -15.80 16.54 19.38
C LEU A 474 -15.24 16.35 20.80
N VAL A 475 -13.94 16.63 21.03
CA VAL A 475 -13.27 16.26 22.28
C VAL A 475 -12.61 17.42 23.03
N ALA A 476 -12.44 18.59 22.41
CA ALA A 476 -11.67 19.71 22.95
C ALA A 476 -12.38 21.08 22.83
N GLY A 477 -13.64 21.12 22.53
CA GLY A 477 -14.42 22.35 22.39
C GLY A 477 -14.13 23.17 21.13
N GLY A 478 -13.37 22.59 20.18
CA GLY A 478 -13.06 23.17 18.89
C GLY A 478 -11.81 24.03 18.83
N ASP A 479 -11.25 24.13 17.61
CA ASP A 479 -10.20 25.09 17.27
C ASP A 479 -10.72 26.04 16.19
N MET A 480 -11.01 27.27 16.56
CA MET A 480 -11.64 28.23 15.66
C MET A 480 -10.80 28.52 14.42
N ASN A 481 -9.47 28.62 14.57
CA ASN A 481 -8.58 28.90 13.42
C ASN A 481 -8.55 27.72 12.43
N LEU A 482 -8.50 26.49 12.96
CA LEU A 482 -8.49 25.29 12.15
C LEU A 482 -9.87 25.04 11.51
N CYS A 483 -10.95 25.23 12.27
CA CYS A 483 -12.32 25.09 11.75
C CYS A 483 -12.60 26.10 10.64
N ARG A 484 -12.21 27.35 10.81
CA ARG A 484 -12.37 28.40 9.78
C ARG A 484 -11.59 28.13 8.50
N ALA A 485 -10.48 27.40 8.59
CA ALA A 485 -9.70 27.02 7.41
C ALA A 485 -10.43 26.01 6.52
N TYR A 486 -11.27 25.16 7.11
CA TYR A 486 -11.91 24.04 6.43
C TYR A 486 -13.43 24.10 6.37
N SER A 487 -14.05 24.93 7.18
CA SER A 487 -15.43 25.28 7.04
C SER A 487 -15.53 26.47 6.07
N PRO A 488 -16.22 26.31 4.95
CA PRO A 488 -16.43 27.45 4.06
C PRO A 488 -17.26 28.50 4.81
N PHE A 489 -16.61 29.55 5.23
CA PHE A 489 -17.20 30.64 5.99
C PHE A 489 -18.42 31.27 5.32
N LYS A 490 -18.60 31.05 4.01
CA LYS A 490 -19.69 31.47 3.17
C LYS A 490 -20.65 30.35 2.80
N CYS A 491 -20.46 29.13 3.37
CA CYS A 491 -21.39 28.05 3.15
C CYS A 491 -22.69 28.23 3.92
N HIS A 492 -23.78 27.98 3.27
CA HIS A 492 -25.12 27.93 3.88
C HIS A 492 -26.01 26.93 3.14
N THR A 493 -27.09 26.50 3.79
CA THR A 493 -28.10 25.65 3.15
C THR A 493 -28.91 26.44 2.12
N LYS A 494 -29.69 25.77 1.27
CA LYS A 494 -30.64 26.41 0.34
C LYS A 494 -31.63 27.28 1.06
N GLU A 495 -31.95 27.00 2.32
CA GLU A 495 -32.79 27.84 3.17
C GLU A 495 -32.06 29.07 3.74
N GLY A 496 -30.81 29.28 3.40
CA GLY A 496 -30.04 30.45 3.80
C GLY A 496 -29.42 30.38 5.19
N ARG A 497 -29.37 29.19 5.84
CA ARG A 497 -28.74 29.04 7.15
C ARG A 497 -27.21 28.91 6.98
N ALA A 498 -26.46 29.83 7.54
CA ALA A 498 -25.01 29.82 7.51
C ALA A 498 -24.45 28.67 8.31
N TYR A 499 -23.35 28.05 7.81
CA TYR A 499 -22.62 27.01 8.51
C TYR A 499 -21.79 27.60 9.67
N ASP A 500 -22.01 27.09 10.87
CA ASP A 500 -21.20 27.35 12.05
C ASP A 500 -20.73 25.98 12.61
N PRO A 501 -19.41 25.69 12.63
CA PRO A 501 -18.90 24.40 13.07
C PRO A 501 -19.17 24.08 14.54
N PHE A 502 -19.64 25.03 15.33
CA PHE A 502 -19.98 24.87 16.75
C PHE A 502 -21.48 24.84 17.02
N ASP A 503 -22.32 25.11 16.03
CA ASP A 503 -23.78 25.03 16.15
C ASP A 503 -24.23 23.59 15.98
N GLN A 504 -25.04 23.07 16.93
CA GLN A 504 -25.49 21.68 16.93
C GLN A 504 -26.24 21.34 15.63
N TRP A 505 -27.08 22.23 15.14
CA TRP A 505 -27.78 22.00 13.88
C TRP A 505 -26.79 21.88 12.70
N CYS A 506 -25.79 22.72 12.66
CA CYS A 506 -24.73 22.66 11.62
C CYS A 506 -23.89 21.39 11.76
N ILE A 507 -23.61 20.92 12.97
CA ILE A 507 -22.96 19.64 13.21
C ILE A 507 -23.80 18.48 12.66
N ASP A 508 -25.09 18.46 12.93
CA ASP A 508 -26.00 17.41 12.46
C ASP A 508 -26.18 17.38 10.94
N HIS A 509 -25.94 18.51 10.27
CA HIS A 509 -26.12 18.68 8.81
C HIS A 509 -24.82 19.02 8.07
N ALA A 510 -23.68 18.81 8.66
CA ALA A 510 -22.36 19.21 8.10
C ALA A 510 -22.06 18.56 6.73
N TYR A 511 -22.69 17.46 6.39
CA TYR A 511 -22.58 16.79 5.11
C TYR A 511 -23.82 16.91 4.22
N ASP A 512 -24.68 17.85 4.53
CA ASP A 512 -25.80 18.13 3.66
C ASP A 512 -25.26 18.69 2.33
N THR A 513 -25.49 17.96 1.22
CA THR A 513 -25.03 18.33 -0.11
C THR A 513 -25.72 19.56 -0.66
N ASP A 514 -26.76 20.04 0.02
CA ASP A 514 -27.47 21.27 -0.31
C ASP A 514 -26.78 22.56 0.16
N TRP A 515 -25.62 22.43 0.83
CA TRP A 515 -24.76 23.55 1.16
C TRP A 515 -24.18 24.20 -0.10
N TYR A 516 -24.18 25.54 -0.16
CA TYR A 516 -23.49 26.31 -1.19
C TYR A 516 -22.76 27.51 -0.58
N GLN A 517 -21.81 28.07 -1.32
CA GLN A 517 -21.02 29.22 -0.87
C GLN A 517 -21.69 30.53 -1.23
N ASP A 518 -21.73 31.47 -0.27
CA ASP A 518 -22.10 32.87 -0.47
C ASP A 518 -20.91 33.77 -0.20
N GLU A 519 -20.28 34.26 -1.26
CA GLU A 519 -19.09 35.09 -1.17
C GLU A 519 -19.29 36.45 -0.54
N ASP A 520 -20.46 36.97 -0.58
CA ASP A 520 -20.74 38.35 -0.14
C ASP A 520 -21.06 38.46 1.37
N ASN A 521 -21.48 37.36 2.00
CA ASN A 521 -21.96 37.35 3.40
C ASN A 521 -21.17 36.46 4.34
N ALA A 522 -19.88 36.29 4.10
CA ALA A 522 -19.05 35.45 4.92
C ALA A 522 -18.90 35.92 6.38
N PRO A 523 -19.19 35.07 7.38
CA PRO A 523 -19.08 35.47 8.78
C PRO A 523 -17.61 35.65 9.23
N TRP A 524 -16.65 35.07 8.51
CA TRP A 524 -15.21 35.21 8.78
C TRP A 524 -14.34 35.00 7.54
N THR A 525 -13.10 35.46 7.59
CA THR A 525 -12.08 35.18 6.57
C THR A 525 -11.48 33.80 6.78
N PRO A 526 -11.29 32.97 5.73
CA PRO A 526 -10.63 31.69 5.83
C PRO A 526 -9.22 31.81 6.41
N THR A 527 -8.86 30.88 7.29
CA THR A 527 -7.52 30.86 7.88
C THR A 527 -6.55 30.14 6.94
N ASP A 528 -5.46 30.82 6.54
CA ASP A 528 -4.31 30.12 5.95
C ASP A 528 -3.58 29.36 7.05
N VAL A 529 -3.85 28.06 7.18
CA VAL A 529 -3.31 27.18 8.22
C VAL A 529 -1.78 27.20 8.26
N HIS A 530 -1.14 27.19 7.10
CA HIS A 530 0.32 27.19 7.01
C HIS A 530 0.91 28.57 7.32
N GLY A 531 0.26 29.61 6.85
CA GLY A 531 0.61 30.99 7.17
C GLY A 531 0.38 31.34 8.64
N ALA A 532 -0.65 30.79 9.29
CA ALA A 532 -0.90 30.99 10.71
C ALA A 532 0.26 30.48 11.58
N THR A 533 0.73 29.26 11.31
CA THR A 533 1.93 28.69 11.98
C THR A 533 3.17 29.54 11.68
N THR A 534 3.37 29.94 10.42
CA THR A 534 4.55 30.71 9.99
C THR A 534 4.61 32.07 10.69
N ARG A 535 3.50 32.82 10.75
CA ARG A 535 3.41 34.10 11.45
C ARG A 535 3.76 33.99 12.94
N LYS A 536 3.39 32.85 13.56
CA LYS A 536 3.73 32.61 14.98
C LYS A 536 5.18 32.17 15.20
N ALA A 537 5.72 31.38 14.27
CA ALA A 537 7.07 30.83 14.34
C ALA A 537 8.18 31.85 13.94
N PHE A 538 7.80 32.82 13.08
CA PHE A 538 8.70 33.85 12.52
C PHE A 538 8.03 35.21 12.55
N PRO A 539 7.75 35.75 13.76
CA PRO A 539 7.03 37.02 13.93
C PRO A 539 7.79 38.23 13.38
N GLU A 540 9.09 38.07 13.15
CA GLU A 540 9.96 39.11 12.60
C GLU A 540 9.78 39.29 11.08
N VAL A 541 9.06 38.40 10.40
CA VAL A 541 8.85 38.48 8.94
C VAL A 541 7.43 38.89 8.64
N ASP A 542 7.27 40.07 8.08
CA ASP A 542 5.99 40.61 7.70
C ASP A 542 5.61 40.15 6.28
N PRO A 543 4.47 39.45 6.11
CA PRO A 543 4.01 38.96 4.78
C PRO A 543 3.71 40.07 3.77
N GLU A 544 3.43 41.30 4.23
CA GLU A 544 3.14 42.42 3.32
C GLU A 544 4.39 43.09 2.80
N THR A 545 5.43 43.23 3.67
CA THR A 545 6.69 43.89 3.31
C THR A 545 7.76 42.94 2.82
N GLU A 546 7.73 41.63 3.21
CA GLU A 546 8.70 40.61 2.84
C GLU A 546 8.00 39.34 2.23
N PRO A 547 7.15 39.46 1.20
CA PRO A 547 6.30 38.37 0.73
C PRO A 547 7.09 37.13 0.25
N GLU A 548 8.22 37.33 -0.41
CA GLU A 548 9.05 36.20 -0.90
C GLU A 548 9.69 35.41 0.26
N LYS A 549 10.15 36.12 1.31
CA LYS A 549 10.72 35.50 2.49
C LYS A 549 9.66 34.75 3.27
N PHE A 550 8.48 35.38 3.43
CA PHE A 550 7.33 34.74 4.07
C PHE A 550 6.89 33.49 3.31
N HIS A 551 6.83 33.54 1.97
CA HIS A 551 6.48 32.39 1.17
C HIS A 551 7.45 31.21 1.34
N ARG A 552 8.77 31.47 1.42
CA ARG A 552 9.77 30.43 1.74
C ARG A 552 9.56 29.83 3.13
N LEU A 553 9.33 30.66 4.14
CA LEU A 553 9.08 30.20 5.51
C LEU A 553 7.73 29.49 5.65
N ARG A 554 6.75 29.81 4.82
CA ARG A 554 5.45 29.11 4.79
C ARG A 554 5.62 27.62 4.44
N TYR A 555 6.70 27.24 3.74
CA TYR A 555 7.06 25.83 3.55
C TYR A 555 7.41 25.14 4.88
N VAL A 556 8.08 25.83 5.80
CA VAL A 556 8.34 25.33 7.17
C VAL A 556 7.00 25.11 7.88
N GLY A 557 6.13 26.11 7.90
CA GLY A 557 4.79 26.01 8.48
C GLY A 557 3.99 24.85 7.90
N LYS A 558 4.04 24.64 6.58
CA LYS A 558 3.39 23.51 5.91
C LYS A 558 3.90 22.16 6.43
N ARG A 559 5.21 21.95 6.48
CA ARG A 559 5.80 20.68 6.95
C ARG A 559 5.51 20.44 8.43
N VAL A 560 5.55 21.48 9.25
CA VAL A 560 5.20 21.39 10.68
C VAL A 560 3.75 21.00 10.86
N ASN A 561 2.81 21.63 10.16
CA ASN A 561 1.38 21.32 10.27
C ASN A 561 1.09 19.85 9.92
N PHE A 562 1.66 19.34 8.84
CA PHE A 562 1.51 17.91 8.51
C PHE A 562 2.15 16.98 9.54
N ALA A 563 3.34 17.32 10.06
CA ALA A 563 3.99 16.52 11.08
C ALA A 563 3.18 16.49 12.39
N LYS A 564 2.60 17.63 12.76
CA LYS A 564 1.75 17.77 13.95
C LYS A 564 0.45 17.00 13.88
N ASN A 565 -0.09 16.78 12.68
CA ASN A 565 -1.22 15.87 12.47
C ASN A 565 -0.94 14.45 12.97
N TYR A 566 0.35 14.10 13.03
CA TYR A 566 0.84 12.80 13.50
C TYR A 566 1.47 12.86 14.90
N GLY A 567 1.25 13.97 15.63
CA GLY A 567 1.78 14.12 16.98
C GLY A 567 3.29 14.40 17.06
N ALA A 568 3.91 14.82 15.95
CA ALA A 568 5.36 15.10 15.93
C ALA A 568 5.78 16.13 16.98
N THR A 569 6.97 15.91 17.56
CA THR A 569 7.61 16.81 18.52
C THR A 569 8.68 17.66 17.86
N TYR A 570 9.25 18.63 18.61
CA TYR A 570 10.36 19.46 18.13
C TYR A 570 11.54 18.64 17.57
N ALA A 571 11.78 17.41 18.07
CA ALA A 571 12.84 16.55 17.57
C ALA A 571 12.61 16.12 16.11
N CYS A 572 11.36 15.87 15.75
CA CYS A 572 10.97 15.60 14.35
C CYS A 572 11.12 16.88 13.49
N ILE A 573 10.75 18.05 14.01
CA ILE A 573 10.95 19.34 13.32
C ILE A 573 12.44 19.54 13.03
N ARG A 574 13.32 19.26 13.99
CA ARG A 574 14.77 19.35 13.83
C ARG A 574 15.31 18.41 12.76
N SER A 575 14.75 17.19 12.63
CA SER A 575 15.15 16.29 11.57
C SER A 575 14.78 16.79 10.16
N PHE A 576 13.72 17.59 10.04
CA PHE A 576 13.33 18.21 8.77
C PHE A 576 14.13 19.47 8.44
N PHE A 577 14.56 20.22 9.45
CA PHE A 577 15.22 21.52 9.36
C PHE A 577 16.46 21.53 10.25
N PRO A 578 17.51 20.78 9.85
CA PRO A 578 18.73 20.66 10.64
C PRO A 578 19.51 21.99 10.80
N GLU A 579 19.23 22.98 9.94
CA GLU A 579 19.74 24.34 10.02
C GLU A 579 19.21 25.13 11.22
N TYR A 580 18.10 24.70 11.84
CA TYR A 580 17.59 25.38 13.05
C TYR A 580 18.17 24.76 14.33
N SER A 581 18.48 25.60 15.29
CA SER A 581 18.87 25.15 16.63
C SER A 581 17.72 24.40 17.32
N GLU A 582 18.05 23.62 18.35
CA GLU A 582 17.03 22.90 19.12
C GLU A 582 16.03 23.88 19.75
N GLU A 583 16.52 25.04 20.24
CA GLU A 583 15.71 26.11 20.81
C GLU A 583 14.74 26.66 19.77
N LYS A 584 15.20 26.91 18.52
CA LYS A 584 14.33 27.39 17.45
C LYS A 584 13.29 26.34 17.06
N CYS A 585 13.65 25.05 17.04
CA CYS A 585 12.68 23.98 16.80
C CYS A 585 11.61 23.88 17.90
N LYS A 586 11.98 24.12 19.18
CA LYS A 586 11.00 24.19 20.27
C LYS A 586 10.11 25.43 20.16
N GLU A 587 10.64 26.56 19.71
CA GLU A 587 9.84 27.77 19.42
C GLU A 587 8.83 27.51 18.30
N ILE A 588 9.24 26.87 17.20
CA ILE A 588 8.37 26.51 16.10
C ILE A 588 7.27 25.51 16.56
N ASP A 589 7.63 24.54 17.40
CA ASP A 589 6.67 23.60 18.00
C ASP A 589 5.63 24.31 18.87
N ALA A 590 6.07 25.23 19.70
CA ALA A 590 5.21 26.07 20.55
C ALA A 590 4.33 27.01 19.70
N ALA A 591 4.89 27.59 18.64
CA ALA A 591 4.18 28.47 17.71
C ALA A 591 3.00 27.78 17.01
N TYR A 592 3.15 26.51 16.64
CA TYR A 592 2.04 25.72 16.12
C TYR A 592 0.88 25.63 17.10
N TYR A 593 1.14 25.26 18.36
CA TYR A 593 0.10 25.18 19.38
C TYR A 593 -0.46 26.55 19.81
N ALA A 594 0.31 27.62 19.62
CA ALA A 594 -0.20 28.99 19.81
C ALA A 594 -1.11 29.43 18.65
N ALA A 595 -0.90 28.89 17.45
CA ALA A 595 -1.79 29.10 16.31
C ALA A 595 -3.07 28.24 16.41
N PHE A 596 -2.95 27.01 16.98
CA PHE A 596 -4.04 26.03 17.07
C PHE A 596 -4.13 25.44 18.49
N PRO A 597 -4.65 26.21 19.45
CA PRO A 597 -4.73 25.75 20.86
C PRO A 597 -5.65 24.55 21.03
N GLY A 598 -6.75 24.44 20.28
CA GLY A 598 -7.65 23.28 20.33
C GLY A 598 -7.00 21.99 19.87
N VAL A 599 -5.98 22.05 19.00
CA VAL A 599 -5.20 20.86 18.62
C VAL A 599 -4.32 20.40 19.79
N LYS A 600 -3.78 21.33 20.56
CA LYS A 600 -3.04 20.96 21.79
C LYS A 600 -3.94 20.24 22.78
N ASP A 601 -5.16 20.73 22.97
CA ASP A 601 -6.12 20.14 23.89
C ASP A 601 -6.57 18.74 23.38
N TYR A 602 -6.77 18.58 22.07
CA TYR A 602 -7.00 17.28 21.45
C TYR A 602 -5.84 16.29 21.70
N HIS A 603 -4.59 16.68 21.48
CA HIS A 603 -3.43 15.83 21.74
C HIS A 603 -3.34 15.44 23.23
N GLN A 604 -3.57 16.38 24.13
CA GLN A 604 -3.58 16.11 25.57
C GLN A 604 -4.71 15.15 25.95
N TRP A 605 -5.88 15.30 25.35
CA TRP A 605 -6.99 14.38 25.53
C TRP A 605 -6.61 12.95 25.09
N VAL A 606 -6.00 12.80 23.91
CA VAL A 606 -5.54 11.48 23.42
C VAL A 606 -4.55 10.84 24.41
N TYR A 607 -3.55 11.59 24.89
CA TYR A 607 -2.59 11.05 25.86
C TYR A 607 -3.24 10.67 27.20
N ALA A 608 -4.18 11.48 27.68
CA ALA A 608 -4.90 11.20 28.90
C ALA A 608 -5.78 9.97 28.78
N GLN A 609 -6.49 9.81 27.66
CA GLN A 609 -7.32 8.63 27.42
C GLN A 609 -6.46 7.38 27.21
N ALA A 610 -5.38 7.45 26.45
CA ALA A 610 -4.46 6.33 26.20
C ALA A 610 -3.84 5.76 27.48
N SER A 611 -3.74 6.56 28.55
CA SER A 611 -3.24 6.12 29.87
C SER A 611 -4.30 5.46 30.75
N ARG A 612 -5.58 5.60 30.40
CA ARG A 612 -6.72 5.14 31.22
C ARG A 612 -7.49 3.99 30.56
N GLU A 613 -7.63 4.06 29.23
CA GLU A 613 -8.45 3.13 28.46
C GLU A 613 -7.57 2.13 27.72
N PRO A 614 -8.02 0.87 27.56
CA PRO A 614 -7.27 -0.16 26.85
C PRO A 614 -7.20 0.09 25.32
N TYR A 615 -8.06 0.94 24.79
CA TYR A 615 -8.14 1.33 23.38
C TYR A 615 -8.70 2.73 23.21
N LEU A 616 -8.50 3.33 22.05
CA LEU A 616 -9.33 4.42 21.57
C LEU A 616 -10.03 4.03 20.27
N GLU A 617 -11.20 4.60 20.06
CA GLU A 617 -12.06 4.34 18.91
C GLU A 617 -12.04 5.55 17.98
N ASN A 618 -11.89 5.31 16.66
CA ASN A 618 -11.97 6.38 15.66
C ASN A 618 -13.44 6.69 15.29
N LEU A 619 -13.66 7.76 14.49
CA LEU A 619 -15.01 8.19 14.08
C LEU A 619 -15.81 7.13 13.32
N CYS A 620 -15.15 6.11 12.83
CA CYS A 620 -15.77 5.00 12.11
C CYS A 620 -15.92 3.73 12.95
N GLY A 621 -15.70 3.78 14.26
CA GLY A 621 -15.90 2.66 15.17
C GLY A 621 -14.75 1.64 15.20
N ALA A 622 -13.59 1.94 14.63
CA ALA A 622 -12.42 1.09 14.71
C ALA A 622 -11.64 1.33 16.02
N ARG A 623 -11.41 0.26 16.81
CA ARG A 623 -10.79 0.30 18.13
C ARG A 623 -9.34 -0.14 18.08
N TYR A 624 -8.43 0.72 18.46
CA TYR A 624 -6.98 0.49 18.44
C TYR A 624 -6.46 0.11 19.82
N TYR A 625 -6.26 -1.19 20.04
CA TYR A 625 -5.72 -1.74 21.28
C TYR A 625 -4.19 -1.71 21.28
N GLY A 626 -3.57 -1.48 22.46
CA GLY A 626 -2.12 -1.58 22.67
C GLY A 626 -1.28 -0.50 21.97
N ALA A 627 -1.90 0.52 21.36
CA ALA A 627 -1.20 1.61 20.74
C ALA A 627 -0.76 2.67 21.76
N SER A 628 0.43 3.27 21.55
CA SER A 628 0.86 4.43 22.36
C SER A 628 0.03 5.66 22.05
N GLY A 629 -0.06 6.61 22.99
CA GLY A 629 -0.77 7.88 22.76
C GLY A 629 -0.27 8.64 21.54
N HIS A 630 1.02 8.61 21.27
CA HIS A 630 1.61 9.19 20.07
C HIS A 630 1.07 8.54 18.77
N ASN A 631 1.01 7.21 18.72
CA ASN A 631 0.47 6.50 17.57
C ASN A 631 -1.05 6.72 17.44
N LEU A 632 -1.78 6.81 18.56
CA LEU A 632 -3.22 7.02 18.56
C LEU A 632 -3.64 8.36 17.95
N ILE A 633 -2.86 9.44 18.14
CA ILE A 633 -3.12 10.72 17.44
C ILE A 633 -3.24 10.49 15.93
N ASN A 634 -2.29 9.73 15.37
CA ASN A 634 -2.29 9.40 13.95
C ASN A 634 -3.42 8.41 13.58
N TYR A 635 -3.59 7.33 14.36
CA TYR A 635 -4.56 6.28 14.00
C TYR A 635 -6.00 6.76 14.06
N LEU A 636 -6.32 7.68 14.95
CA LEU A 636 -7.65 8.29 15.01
C LEU A 636 -7.94 9.08 13.72
N ILE A 637 -7.04 9.95 13.30
CA ILE A 637 -7.21 10.79 12.12
C ILE A 637 -7.11 9.96 10.83
N GLN A 638 -5.99 9.29 10.61
CA GLN A 638 -5.78 8.49 9.39
C GLN A 638 -6.77 7.35 9.27
N GLY A 639 -7.08 6.68 10.38
CA GLY A 639 -8.03 5.59 10.38
C GLY A 639 -9.45 6.04 10.06
N SER A 640 -9.88 7.20 10.57
CA SER A 640 -11.18 7.78 10.19
C SER A 640 -11.22 8.05 8.69
N GLY A 641 -10.23 8.75 8.13
CA GLY A 641 -10.15 9.01 6.68
C GLY A 641 -10.11 7.75 5.84
N ALA A 642 -9.34 6.74 6.28
CA ALA A 642 -9.27 5.45 5.58
C ALA A 642 -10.62 4.75 5.51
N TYR A 643 -11.35 4.66 6.63
CA TYR A 643 -12.67 3.99 6.66
C TYR A 643 -13.76 4.79 5.99
N MET A 644 -13.69 6.12 6.00
CA MET A 644 -14.56 6.98 5.20
C MET A 644 -14.36 6.69 3.71
N LEU A 645 -13.12 6.72 3.23
CA LEU A 645 -12.81 6.41 1.83
C LEU A 645 -13.20 4.98 1.45
N LYS A 646 -12.95 4.02 2.32
CA LYS A 646 -13.33 2.62 2.12
C LYS A 646 -14.84 2.45 1.93
N ALA A 647 -15.66 3.15 2.70
CA ALA A 647 -17.11 3.14 2.50
C ALA A 647 -17.49 3.71 1.12
N LYS A 648 -16.87 4.81 0.73
CA LYS A 648 -17.14 5.45 -0.57
C LYS A 648 -16.69 4.64 -1.78
N ILE A 649 -15.61 3.85 -1.65
CA ILE A 649 -15.22 2.88 -2.69
C ILE A 649 -16.35 1.90 -2.99
N VAL A 650 -17.03 1.41 -1.95
CA VAL A 650 -18.15 0.47 -2.11
C VAL A 650 -19.36 1.16 -2.76
N GLU A 651 -19.69 2.40 -2.34
CA GLU A 651 -20.79 3.18 -2.90
C GLU A 651 -20.55 3.52 -4.37
N VAL A 652 -19.34 3.99 -4.72
CA VAL A 652 -18.94 4.32 -6.09
C VAL A 652 -18.99 3.10 -7.00
N ASP A 653 -18.40 1.97 -6.57
CA ASP A 653 -18.42 0.74 -7.34
C ASP A 653 -19.83 0.22 -7.58
N LYS A 654 -20.68 0.27 -6.55
CA LYS A 654 -22.09 -0.08 -6.65
C LYS A 654 -22.82 0.85 -7.63
N TYR A 655 -22.62 2.16 -7.54
CA TYR A 655 -23.22 3.15 -8.41
C TYR A 655 -22.88 2.90 -9.89
N LEU A 656 -21.61 2.67 -10.20
CA LEU A 656 -21.15 2.35 -11.57
C LEU A 656 -21.82 1.08 -12.13
N ILE A 657 -21.96 0.04 -11.30
CA ILE A 657 -22.58 -1.22 -11.70
C ILE A 657 -24.07 -1.09 -11.91
N GLU A 658 -24.79 -0.48 -10.96
CA GLU A 658 -26.26 -0.38 -10.99
C GLU A 658 -26.76 0.49 -12.14
N HIS A 659 -25.99 1.52 -12.54
CA HIS A 659 -26.33 2.38 -13.68
C HIS A 659 -25.75 1.88 -15.02
N GLY A 660 -24.99 0.76 -15.00
CA GLY A 660 -24.45 0.16 -16.20
C GLY A 660 -23.38 0.97 -16.93
N TYR A 661 -22.66 1.85 -16.20
CA TYR A 661 -21.56 2.63 -16.75
C TYR A 661 -20.38 1.75 -17.19
N LYS A 662 -19.74 2.15 -18.28
CA LYS A 662 -18.59 1.45 -18.87
C LYS A 662 -17.25 1.93 -18.34
N SER A 663 -17.21 3.13 -17.79
CA SER A 663 -16.04 3.70 -17.09
C SER A 663 -15.58 2.76 -15.98
N LYS A 664 -14.27 2.70 -15.74
CA LYS A 664 -13.66 1.74 -14.81
C LYS A 664 -12.98 2.44 -13.65
N PHE A 665 -13.28 1.98 -12.44
CA PHE A 665 -12.53 2.34 -11.27
C PHE A 665 -11.15 1.64 -11.34
N ALA A 666 -10.09 2.42 -11.59
CA ALA A 666 -8.78 1.88 -11.92
C ALA A 666 -7.88 1.67 -10.70
N MET A 667 -7.86 2.64 -9.77
CA MET A 667 -6.93 2.61 -8.64
C MET A 667 -7.34 3.55 -7.51
N GLN A 668 -6.95 3.19 -6.28
CA GLN A 668 -6.90 4.11 -5.14
C GLN A 668 -5.45 4.45 -4.83
N ILE A 669 -5.12 5.73 -4.72
CA ILE A 669 -3.78 6.23 -4.40
C ILE A 669 -3.88 7.24 -3.27
N HIS A 670 -3.47 6.83 -2.05
CA HIS A 670 -3.70 7.62 -0.85
C HIS A 670 -5.19 7.96 -0.67
N ASP A 671 -5.54 9.23 -0.76
CA ASP A 671 -6.90 9.75 -0.61
C ASP A 671 -7.55 10.04 -1.98
N GLU A 672 -6.87 9.71 -3.09
CA GLU A 672 -7.30 9.92 -4.48
C GLU A 672 -7.88 8.62 -5.08
N LEU A 673 -8.98 8.72 -5.79
CA LEU A 673 -9.58 7.67 -6.62
C LEU A 673 -9.35 7.99 -8.10
N MET A 674 -8.80 7.02 -8.84
CA MET A 674 -8.49 7.13 -10.27
C MET A 674 -9.46 6.27 -11.09
N PHE A 675 -9.98 6.83 -12.19
CA PHE A 675 -10.88 6.17 -13.11
C PHE A 675 -10.40 6.26 -14.55
N TYR A 676 -10.65 5.21 -15.33
CA TYR A 676 -10.66 5.30 -16.79
C TYR A 676 -12.07 5.70 -17.24
N LYS A 677 -12.19 6.86 -17.90
CA LYS A 677 -13.45 7.32 -18.48
C LYS A 677 -13.66 6.62 -19.83
N HIS A 678 -14.80 5.95 -19.98
CA HIS A 678 -15.22 5.39 -21.27
C HIS A 678 -15.82 6.49 -22.15
N LYS A 679 -15.55 6.49 -23.46
CA LYS A 679 -16.02 7.51 -24.41
C LYS A 679 -17.53 7.63 -24.48
N ASP A 680 -18.28 6.53 -24.24
CA ASP A 680 -19.75 6.52 -24.27
C ASP A 680 -20.38 7.04 -22.97
N ASP A 681 -19.64 7.15 -21.89
CA ASP A 681 -20.17 7.64 -20.62
C ASP A 681 -20.05 9.18 -20.57
N PRO A 682 -21.07 9.88 -20.08
CA PRO A 682 -21.07 11.33 -20.02
C PRO A 682 -20.10 11.84 -18.92
N PRO A 683 -19.45 13.00 -19.10
CA PRO A 683 -18.59 13.60 -18.07
C PRO A 683 -19.32 13.90 -16.75
N GLU A 684 -20.62 14.17 -16.80
CA GLU A 684 -21.51 14.39 -15.64
C GLU A 684 -21.44 13.26 -14.62
N LEU A 685 -21.18 12.03 -15.07
CA LEU A 685 -20.93 10.88 -14.20
C LEU A 685 -19.93 11.22 -13.08
N PHE A 686 -18.83 11.88 -13.41
CA PHE A 686 -17.76 12.14 -12.44
C PHE A 686 -18.11 13.24 -11.44
N PHE A 687 -19.02 14.14 -11.78
CA PHE A 687 -19.60 15.08 -10.82
C PHE A 687 -20.52 14.36 -9.84
N GLU A 688 -21.30 13.37 -10.30
CA GLU A 688 -22.10 12.52 -9.41
C GLU A 688 -21.21 11.68 -8.49
N LEU A 689 -20.10 11.10 -9.00
CA LEU A 689 -19.13 10.39 -8.17
C LEU A 689 -18.48 11.33 -7.15
N LYS A 690 -18.15 12.56 -7.52
CA LYS A 690 -17.65 13.59 -6.61
C LYS A 690 -18.66 13.88 -5.50
N ASN A 691 -19.95 14.04 -5.82
CA ASN A 691 -21.01 14.22 -4.84
C ASN A 691 -21.12 13.02 -3.87
N ILE A 692 -21.04 11.79 -4.38
CA ILE A 692 -21.00 10.59 -3.54
C ILE A 692 -19.82 10.64 -2.56
N LEU A 693 -18.63 11.02 -3.02
CA LEU A 693 -17.44 11.12 -2.18
C LEU A 693 -17.56 12.17 -1.08
N GLN A 694 -18.28 13.25 -1.31
CA GLN A 694 -18.46 14.35 -0.37
C GLN A 694 -19.59 14.12 0.63
N ASN A 695 -20.47 13.16 0.36
CA ASN A 695 -21.65 12.91 1.19
C ASN A 695 -21.32 11.95 2.35
N PHE A 696 -21.09 12.50 3.54
CA PHE A 696 -20.89 11.74 4.77
C PHE A 696 -21.88 12.15 5.84
N GLU A 697 -22.86 11.33 6.08
CA GLU A 697 -23.85 11.56 7.13
C GLU A 697 -23.18 11.60 8.53
N GLY A 698 -23.51 12.63 9.30
CA GLY A 698 -23.06 12.77 10.71
C GLY A 698 -21.65 13.31 10.92
N SER A 699 -20.94 13.79 9.90
CA SER A 699 -19.66 14.45 10.12
C SER A 699 -19.82 15.92 10.53
N VAL A 700 -18.95 16.35 11.42
CA VAL A 700 -18.95 17.71 11.97
C VAL A 700 -18.13 18.71 11.15
N MET A 701 -17.50 18.24 10.05
CA MET A 701 -16.73 19.08 9.13
C MET A 701 -17.02 18.68 7.68
N PRO A 702 -17.24 19.63 6.77
CA PRO A 702 -17.41 19.32 5.35
C PRO A 702 -16.22 18.58 4.77
N ILE A 703 -16.47 17.49 4.06
CA ILE A 703 -15.46 16.79 3.28
C ILE A 703 -15.62 17.19 1.82
N ILE A 704 -14.55 17.69 1.24
CA ILE A 704 -14.54 18.21 -0.13
C ILE A 704 -13.60 17.35 -0.95
N SER A 705 -14.00 17.04 -2.17
CA SER A 705 -13.19 16.36 -3.17
C SER A 705 -12.92 17.30 -4.34
N ASP A 706 -11.67 17.32 -4.80
CA ASP A 706 -11.27 18.02 -6.02
C ASP A 706 -11.29 17.04 -7.18
N MET A 707 -11.50 17.52 -8.41
CA MET A 707 -11.49 16.73 -9.62
C MET A 707 -10.39 17.21 -10.56
N GLU A 708 -9.55 16.27 -10.99
CA GLU A 708 -8.56 16.51 -12.04
C GLU A 708 -8.79 15.52 -13.18
N VAL A 709 -8.45 15.92 -14.40
CA VAL A 709 -8.58 15.10 -15.60
C VAL A 709 -7.24 15.08 -16.34
N SER A 710 -6.96 14.01 -17.05
CA SER A 710 -5.89 13.94 -18.04
C SER A 710 -6.33 13.15 -19.25
N THR A 711 -6.04 13.67 -20.45
CA THR A 711 -6.29 13.00 -21.73
C THR A 711 -5.02 12.37 -22.33
N THR A 712 -3.88 12.50 -21.67
CA THR A 712 -2.58 12.02 -22.15
C THR A 712 -1.95 11.01 -21.21
N THR A 713 -1.39 11.46 -20.08
CA THR A 713 -0.75 10.60 -19.08
C THR A 713 -1.15 11.01 -17.66
N TRP A 714 -0.96 10.14 -16.69
CA TRP A 714 -1.21 10.48 -15.28
C TRP A 714 -0.39 11.71 -14.79
N CYS A 715 0.70 12.06 -15.47
CA CYS A 715 1.51 13.23 -15.12
C CYS A 715 0.87 14.57 -15.51
N ASP A 716 0.06 14.58 -16.56
CA ASP A 716 -0.41 15.79 -17.22
C ASP A 716 -1.86 16.13 -16.84
N LYS A 717 -2.12 16.22 -15.53
CA LYS A 717 -3.43 16.52 -14.95
C LYS A 717 -3.74 18.02 -15.02
N TYR A 718 -5.01 18.34 -15.20
CA TYR A 718 -5.57 19.69 -15.03
C TYR A 718 -6.83 19.64 -14.17
N GLU A 719 -7.09 20.72 -13.44
CA GLU A 719 -8.25 20.86 -12.56
C GLU A 719 -9.53 21.06 -13.35
N VAL A 720 -10.62 20.46 -12.87
CA VAL A 720 -11.96 20.57 -13.45
C VAL A 720 -12.93 21.00 -12.35
N GLU A 721 -13.42 22.25 -12.47
CA GLU A 721 -14.41 22.79 -11.57
C GLU A 721 -15.83 22.67 -12.15
N GLU A 722 -15.98 22.91 -13.45
CA GLU A 722 -17.24 22.85 -14.17
C GLU A 722 -17.18 21.91 -15.36
N LEU A 723 -18.35 21.49 -15.86
CA LEU A 723 -18.47 20.56 -16.99
C LEU A 723 -17.74 21.06 -18.25
N LYS A 724 -17.73 22.37 -18.50
CA LYS A 724 -17.02 22.98 -19.64
C LYS A 724 -15.51 22.77 -19.62
N ASP A 725 -14.93 22.50 -18.45
CA ASP A 725 -13.49 22.35 -18.24
C ASP A 725 -13.01 20.91 -18.46
N PHE A 726 -13.96 19.97 -18.67
CA PHE A 726 -13.65 18.56 -18.65
C PHE A 726 -12.73 18.09 -19.80
N TYR A 727 -12.75 18.78 -20.95
CA TYR A 727 -11.91 18.49 -22.11
C TYR A 727 -11.13 19.75 -22.54
N GLN A 728 -10.33 20.29 -21.66
CA GLN A 728 -9.46 21.44 -21.96
C GLN A 728 -8.20 21.06 -22.75
#